data_6b3e80e5171203232ec994f6735cccf1
#
_entry.id   6b3e80e5171203232ec994f6735cccf1
#
_cell.length_a   1.000
_cell.length_b   1.000
_cell.length_c   1.000
_cell.angle_alpha   90.00
_cell.angle_beta   90.00
_cell.angle_gamma   90.00
#
_symmetry.space_group_name_H-M   'P 1'
#
loop_
_entity.id
_entity.type
_entity.pdbx_description
1 polymer ?
#
loop_
_entity_poly.entity_id
_entity_poly.type
_entity_poly.pdbx_seq_one_letter_code
_entity_poly.pdbx_strand_id
1 'polypeptide(L)'
;MNKTLVLAEKPSVGKDLARVLSCNKKGNGYIEGKKYIVTWALGHLVTLGDPEIYNEKYKAWRLEDLPMLPSPLKLVVIKRSGKQFNIVKKQMNRKDVEEIVIATDAGREGELVARWIIEKSRVKKPIKRLWISSVTDKAIKEGFKNLKPGRGYENLYASALARAQADWYVGINATRALTCKYNAQLSCGRVQTPTLSIISKREEEIKKFKPKTFYGIEAISNGLKLIWQDNRTNNNRIFNKDKCDKILRSIKGKNAQVIEVKKTYKKKYSNGLYDLTELQRDANRIFGYSPKETLSIMQRLYESHKLLTYPRTDSRYITTDIIDTLRERVKACGVGEYSKAAFKILKKPIKTNKSFVDNKKVSDHHAIIPTEQGVILSSLNDRERRIYDLVVKRFLAVLYPPFEYEQKIIKAKIKDETFTAKGKIVISQGWKEVYNGNFEEDGSNEDISDQILPNVNKGDELKISSISQTKGETKPPEPFDEGSLLSAMENPRKYMKSENRKLLKTIEETGGLGTVATRADIIEKLYDKFLIEKKGKNIFTTSKGRQLLDLVPEDLKSPTLTAQWEQKLSSISKGLLKKNSFINDMKDYSKEIVDEIKNSQEKFKHDNITGNRCPQCDKFMLEVNSKKGKMLVCQDRECGYRKSISKITNARCPNCHKKMELCGEGEGKIFVCRCGYKEKLSSFNKRKKKETNKASKKDVSKYIKEQKKSKDEPFNNALAQALSKLNLKKNN
;
A
#
# COMPACT_ATOMS: atom_id res chain seq x y z
N MET A 1 -41.17 19.35 11.54
CA MET A 1 -40.59 18.17 12.22
C MET A 1 -39.08 18.42 12.33
N ASN A 2 -38.57 18.28 13.51
CA ASN A 2 -37.14 18.42 13.79
C ASN A 2 -36.38 17.22 13.26
N LYS A 3 -35.20 17.47 12.65
CA LYS A 3 -34.38 16.45 11.99
C LYS A 3 -32.98 16.35 12.60
N THR A 4 -32.40 15.19 12.52
CA THR A 4 -31.01 14.91 12.85
C THR A 4 -30.19 14.82 11.56
N LEU A 5 -29.11 15.58 11.46
CA LEU A 5 -28.17 15.45 10.35
C LEU A 5 -27.12 14.40 10.66
N VAL A 6 -26.89 13.47 9.75
CA VAL A 6 -25.88 12.43 9.83
C VAL A 6 -24.77 12.73 8.83
N LEU A 7 -23.53 12.94 9.31
CA LEU A 7 -22.35 13.20 8.50
C LEU A 7 -21.51 11.95 8.36
N ALA A 8 -21.55 11.30 7.22
CA ALA A 8 -20.67 10.18 6.88
C ALA A 8 -19.34 10.66 6.28
N GLU A 9 -18.32 9.81 6.27
CA GLU A 9 -17.02 10.14 5.67
C GLU A 9 -16.99 10.00 4.15
N LYS A 10 -17.80 9.08 3.61
CA LYS A 10 -17.81 8.67 2.20
C LYS A 10 -19.21 8.49 1.66
N PRO A 11 -19.43 8.70 0.34
CA PRO A 11 -20.74 8.52 -0.27
C PRO A 11 -21.34 7.12 -0.11
N SER A 12 -20.48 6.06 -0.16
CA SER A 12 -20.91 4.67 0.01
C SER A 12 -21.54 4.45 1.39
N VAL A 13 -20.79 4.81 2.45
CA VAL A 13 -21.25 4.71 3.84
C VAL A 13 -22.50 5.57 4.06
N GLY A 14 -22.53 6.80 3.50
CA GLY A 14 -23.71 7.65 3.57
C GLY A 14 -24.96 7.01 2.95
N LYS A 15 -24.83 6.29 1.86
CA LYS A 15 -25.95 5.57 1.22
C LYS A 15 -26.44 4.39 2.07
N ASP A 16 -25.52 3.64 2.69
CA ASP A 16 -25.88 2.53 3.57
C ASP A 16 -26.60 3.03 4.83
N LEU A 17 -26.08 4.09 5.45
CA LEU A 17 -26.74 4.76 6.56
C LEU A 17 -28.13 5.26 6.17
N ALA A 18 -28.27 5.92 5.01
CA ALA A 18 -29.54 6.45 4.53
C ALA A 18 -30.58 5.32 4.33
N ARG A 19 -30.16 4.20 3.75
CA ARG A 19 -31.01 3.02 3.53
C ARG A 19 -31.54 2.48 4.87
N VAL A 20 -30.64 2.25 5.83
CA VAL A 20 -31.01 1.69 7.14
C VAL A 20 -31.88 2.66 7.96
N LEU A 21 -31.66 3.98 7.81
CA LEU A 21 -32.41 5.04 8.47
C LEU A 21 -33.69 5.45 7.71
N SER A 22 -34.09 4.68 6.70
CA SER A 22 -35.29 4.93 5.89
C SER A 22 -35.33 6.33 5.25
N CYS A 23 -34.16 6.79 4.73
CA CYS A 23 -34.07 8.02 3.95
C CYS A 23 -34.19 7.69 2.46
N ASN A 24 -35.23 8.23 1.79
CA ASN A 24 -35.58 7.88 0.41
C ASN A 24 -35.51 9.06 -0.57
N LYS A 25 -35.58 10.30 -0.10
CA LYS A 25 -35.56 11.51 -0.95
C LYS A 25 -34.11 11.85 -1.29
N LYS A 26 -33.70 11.55 -2.50
CA LYS A 26 -32.35 11.85 -3.01
C LYS A 26 -32.24 13.34 -3.33
N GLY A 27 -31.21 13.98 -2.76
CA GLY A 27 -30.76 15.32 -3.09
C GLY A 27 -29.35 15.30 -3.69
N ASN A 28 -28.87 16.47 -4.10
CA ASN A 28 -27.47 16.61 -4.57
C ASN A 28 -26.54 16.56 -3.35
N GLY A 29 -25.77 15.46 -3.19
CA GLY A 29 -24.82 15.27 -2.10
C GLY A 29 -25.43 14.93 -0.73
N TYR A 30 -26.70 14.58 -0.66
CA TYR A 30 -27.40 14.11 0.56
C TYR A 30 -28.61 13.25 0.21
N ILE A 31 -29.14 12.52 1.21
CA ILE A 31 -30.39 11.77 1.12
C ILE A 31 -31.20 12.10 2.37
N GLU A 32 -32.49 12.42 2.18
CA GLU A 32 -33.36 12.91 3.24
C GLU A 32 -34.50 11.93 3.52
N GLY A 33 -34.80 11.74 4.79
CA GLY A 33 -35.95 11.00 5.31
C GLY A 33 -36.83 11.87 6.19
N LYS A 34 -37.82 11.24 6.86
CA LYS A 34 -38.70 11.95 7.81
C LYS A 34 -37.90 12.52 9.00
N LYS A 35 -37.05 11.71 9.62
CA LYS A 35 -36.29 12.05 10.84
C LYS A 35 -34.82 12.44 10.57
N TYR A 36 -34.21 11.92 9.52
CA TYR A 36 -32.79 12.05 9.26
C TYR A 36 -32.50 12.72 7.92
N ILE A 37 -31.38 13.46 7.88
CA ILE A 37 -30.72 13.91 6.65
C ILE A 37 -29.34 13.34 6.66
N VAL A 38 -29.02 12.44 5.72
CA VAL A 38 -27.70 11.83 5.60
C VAL A 38 -26.92 12.55 4.50
N THR A 39 -25.79 13.11 4.86
CA THR A 39 -24.82 13.71 3.93
C THR A 39 -23.44 13.12 4.19
N TRP A 40 -22.47 13.45 3.33
CA TRP A 40 -21.14 12.82 3.41
C TRP A 40 -20.03 13.76 3.00
N ALA A 41 -18.84 13.48 3.49
CA ALA A 41 -17.60 14.03 3.00
C ALA A 41 -17.07 13.19 1.80
N LEU A 42 -15.93 13.59 1.25
CA LEU A 42 -15.18 12.86 0.22
C LEU A 42 -13.75 12.57 0.73
N GLY A 43 -13.64 12.12 1.98
CA GLY A 43 -12.46 12.28 2.78
C GLY A 43 -12.36 13.73 3.28
N HIS A 44 -11.15 14.31 3.36
CA HIS A 44 -11.01 15.70 3.79
C HIS A 44 -11.66 16.69 2.82
N LEU A 45 -12.60 17.50 3.30
CA LEU A 45 -13.15 18.68 2.59
C LEU A 45 -12.45 19.96 3.01
N VAL A 46 -11.82 19.94 4.20
CA VAL A 46 -11.15 21.06 4.85
C VAL A 46 -9.74 20.64 5.20
N THR A 47 -8.80 21.57 5.15
CA THR A 47 -7.38 21.40 5.50
C THR A 47 -6.84 22.64 6.21
N LEU A 48 -5.62 22.54 6.76
CA LEU A 48 -4.89 23.71 7.23
C LEU A 48 -4.45 24.57 6.05
N GLY A 49 -4.45 25.88 6.25
CA GLY A 49 -4.07 26.85 5.24
C GLY A 49 -2.59 26.83 4.89
N ASP A 50 -2.28 27.11 3.64
CA ASP A 50 -0.90 27.32 3.19
C ASP A 50 -0.31 28.60 3.81
N PRO A 51 1.02 28.75 3.92
CA PRO A 51 1.68 29.89 4.56
C PRO A 51 1.23 31.27 4.05
N GLU A 52 0.90 31.39 2.77
CA GLU A 52 0.50 32.65 2.13
C GLU A 52 -0.79 33.26 2.71
N ILE A 53 -1.62 32.43 3.38
CA ILE A 53 -2.87 32.90 4.01
C ILE A 53 -2.60 33.68 5.29
N TYR A 54 -1.44 33.48 5.90
CA TYR A 54 -1.06 34.14 7.15
C TYR A 54 -0.33 35.45 6.88
N ASN A 55 0.56 35.44 5.90
CA ASN A 55 1.29 36.65 5.47
C ASN A 55 1.70 36.50 3.99
N GLU A 56 1.49 37.56 3.23
CA GLU A 56 1.79 37.57 1.79
C GLU A 56 3.27 37.37 1.48
N LYS A 57 4.19 37.81 2.37
CA LYS A 57 5.62 37.58 2.23
C LYS A 57 5.98 36.10 2.07
N TYR A 58 5.18 35.21 2.62
CA TYR A 58 5.41 33.75 2.53
C TYR A 58 5.10 33.16 1.15
N LYS A 59 4.62 33.93 0.17
CA LYS A 59 4.56 33.52 -1.25
C LYS A 59 5.98 33.32 -1.80
N ALA A 60 6.90 34.19 -1.46
CA ALA A 60 8.31 34.02 -1.74
C ALA A 60 8.92 33.04 -0.71
N TRP A 61 9.77 32.14 -1.20
CA TRP A 61 10.48 31.22 -0.34
C TRP A 61 11.85 31.79 0.00
N ARG A 62 11.95 32.46 1.13
CA ARG A 62 13.17 33.08 1.63
C ARG A 62 13.60 32.47 2.95
N LEU A 63 14.92 32.34 3.16
CA LEU A 63 15.47 31.70 4.33
C LEU A 63 15.31 32.57 5.59
N GLU A 64 15.35 33.91 5.44
CA GLU A 64 15.16 34.88 6.48
C GLU A 64 13.74 34.89 7.06
N ASP A 65 12.75 34.47 6.29
CA ASP A 65 11.34 34.42 6.73
C ASP A 65 11.03 33.16 7.59
N LEU A 66 12.02 32.32 7.84
CA LEU A 66 11.85 31.07 8.61
C LEU A 66 12.41 31.25 10.04
N PRO A 67 11.79 30.61 11.05
CA PRO A 67 10.64 29.70 10.95
C PRO A 67 9.29 30.44 10.86
N MET A 68 8.33 29.84 10.12
CA MET A 68 6.93 30.28 10.06
C MET A 68 6.13 29.58 11.15
N LEU A 69 5.66 30.37 12.14
CA LEU A 69 4.95 29.84 13.33
C LEU A 69 3.62 30.58 13.58
N PRO A 70 2.72 30.70 12.57
CA PRO A 70 1.44 31.40 12.76
C PRO A 70 0.57 30.69 13.80
N SER A 71 -0.16 31.47 14.57
CA SER A 71 -1.08 30.97 15.61
C SER A 71 -2.30 31.90 15.73
N PRO A 72 -3.53 31.37 15.65
CA PRO A 72 -3.89 29.96 15.34
C PRO A 72 -3.72 29.60 13.86
N LEU A 73 -3.59 28.30 13.54
CA LEU A 73 -3.63 27.83 12.16
C LEU A 73 -5.06 27.91 11.61
N LYS A 74 -5.21 28.48 10.40
CA LYS A 74 -6.50 28.71 9.75
C LYS A 74 -6.96 27.50 8.94
N LEU A 75 -8.23 27.16 9.06
CA LEU A 75 -8.87 26.12 8.23
C LEU A 75 -9.29 26.69 6.88
N VAL A 76 -9.05 25.95 5.80
CA VAL A 76 -9.46 26.31 4.44
C VAL A 76 -10.19 25.15 3.76
N VAL A 77 -11.14 25.47 2.88
CA VAL A 77 -11.84 24.48 2.06
C VAL A 77 -10.93 24.05 0.91
N ILE A 78 -10.80 22.74 0.71
CA ILE A 78 -10.03 22.19 -0.41
C ILE A 78 -10.77 22.52 -1.72
N LYS A 79 -10.12 23.24 -2.64
CA LYS A 79 -10.74 23.78 -3.87
C LYS A 79 -11.56 22.75 -4.65
N ARG A 80 -11.01 21.54 -4.88
CA ARG A 80 -11.66 20.44 -5.63
C ARG A 80 -12.90 19.87 -4.96
N SER A 81 -13.05 20.01 -3.65
CA SER A 81 -14.17 19.49 -2.85
C SER A 81 -15.14 20.60 -2.38
N GLY A 82 -14.93 21.84 -2.82
CA GLY A 82 -15.71 23.00 -2.40
C GLY A 82 -17.21 22.85 -2.66
N LYS A 83 -17.62 22.22 -3.76
CA LYS A 83 -19.03 21.95 -4.08
C LYS A 83 -19.69 21.07 -2.98
N GLN A 84 -19.05 19.97 -2.61
CA GLN A 84 -19.57 19.09 -1.57
C GLN A 84 -19.55 19.74 -0.18
N PHE A 85 -18.47 20.51 0.14
CA PHE A 85 -18.43 21.26 1.39
C PHE A 85 -19.63 22.23 1.51
N ASN A 86 -19.97 22.97 0.45
CA ASN A 86 -21.10 23.89 0.46
C ASN A 86 -22.43 23.18 0.64
N ILE A 87 -22.59 21.99 0.06
CA ILE A 87 -23.79 21.16 0.26
C ILE A 87 -23.89 20.74 1.74
N VAL A 88 -22.82 20.17 2.30
CA VAL A 88 -22.80 19.75 3.71
C VAL A 88 -23.08 20.93 4.63
N LYS A 89 -22.42 22.08 4.42
CA LYS A 89 -22.63 23.32 5.16
C LYS A 89 -24.10 23.78 5.09
N LYS A 90 -24.71 23.75 3.89
CA LYS A 90 -26.13 24.14 3.71
C LYS A 90 -27.05 23.22 4.51
N GLN A 91 -26.84 21.89 4.48
CA GLN A 91 -27.67 20.97 5.22
C GLN A 91 -27.48 21.13 6.74
N MET A 92 -26.27 21.35 7.23
CA MET A 92 -25.96 21.58 8.65
C MET A 92 -26.65 22.83 9.21
N ASN A 93 -26.79 23.88 8.41
CA ASN A 93 -27.35 25.18 8.82
C ASN A 93 -28.88 25.27 8.61
N ARG A 94 -29.56 24.20 8.20
CA ARG A 94 -31.04 24.18 8.06
C ARG A 94 -31.69 24.44 9.43
N LYS A 95 -32.79 25.18 9.43
CA LYS A 95 -33.56 25.50 10.64
C LYS A 95 -34.20 24.26 11.29
N ASP A 96 -34.60 23.29 10.45
CA ASP A 96 -35.23 22.04 10.90
C ASP A 96 -34.21 20.98 11.37
N VAL A 97 -32.92 21.25 11.32
CA VAL A 97 -31.86 20.37 11.87
C VAL A 97 -31.53 20.84 13.29
N GLU A 98 -31.72 19.98 14.29
CA GLU A 98 -31.45 20.28 15.70
C GLU A 98 -30.09 19.74 16.19
N GLU A 99 -29.68 18.59 15.71
CA GLU A 99 -28.44 17.94 16.14
C GLU A 99 -27.68 17.36 14.95
N ILE A 100 -26.39 17.10 15.17
CA ILE A 100 -25.48 16.48 14.20
C ILE A 100 -24.95 15.18 14.79
N VAL A 101 -25.09 14.08 14.03
CA VAL A 101 -24.44 12.81 14.31
C VAL A 101 -23.21 12.70 13.43
N ILE A 102 -22.03 12.68 14.05
CA ILE A 102 -20.78 12.33 13.39
C ILE A 102 -20.77 10.83 13.16
N ALA A 103 -20.82 10.41 11.90
CA ALA A 103 -20.80 9.03 11.43
C ALA A 103 -19.63 8.77 10.45
N THR A 104 -18.52 9.50 10.67
CA THR A 104 -17.24 9.23 10.01
C THR A 104 -16.56 8.03 10.64
N ASP A 105 -15.50 7.51 10.01
CA ASP A 105 -14.76 6.34 10.46
C ASP A 105 -14.43 6.43 11.99
N ALA A 106 -14.43 5.30 12.67
CA ALA A 106 -14.33 5.23 14.15
C ALA A 106 -12.88 5.40 14.62
N GLY A 107 -12.24 6.50 14.26
CA GLY A 107 -10.83 6.77 14.55
C GLY A 107 -10.49 8.24 14.66
N ARG A 108 -9.20 8.52 14.94
CA ARG A 108 -8.66 9.88 15.04
C ARG A 108 -8.91 10.72 13.79
N GLU A 109 -8.68 10.14 12.62
CA GLU A 109 -8.81 10.87 11.35
C GLU A 109 -10.28 11.16 11.03
N GLY A 110 -11.18 10.20 11.26
CA GLY A 110 -12.61 10.43 11.07
C GLY A 110 -13.16 11.53 11.97
N GLU A 111 -12.69 11.62 13.22
CA GLU A 111 -13.04 12.70 14.14
C GLU A 111 -12.52 14.06 13.62
N LEU A 112 -11.28 14.11 13.10
CA LEU A 112 -10.69 15.31 12.53
C LEU A 112 -11.48 15.79 11.31
N VAL A 113 -11.80 14.89 10.38
CA VAL A 113 -12.57 15.22 9.16
C VAL A 113 -13.89 15.87 9.52
N ALA A 114 -14.66 15.25 10.43
CA ALA A 114 -15.97 15.75 10.82
C ALA A 114 -15.89 17.09 11.55
N ARG A 115 -15.02 17.20 12.55
CA ARG A 115 -14.89 18.41 13.37
C ARG A 115 -14.42 19.61 12.56
N TRP A 116 -13.46 19.44 11.64
CA TRP A 116 -13.04 20.53 10.74
C TRP A 116 -14.15 21.02 9.82
N ILE A 117 -15.02 20.13 9.34
CA ILE A 117 -16.18 20.50 8.53
C ILE A 117 -17.17 21.31 9.38
N ILE A 118 -17.49 20.87 10.59
CA ILE A 118 -18.41 21.54 11.52
C ILE A 118 -17.88 22.92 11.90
N GLU A 119 -16.59 23.01 12.29
CA GLU A 119 -15.93 24.25 12.67
C GLU A 119 -15.91 25.26 11.50
N LYS A 120 -15.49 24.82 10.30
CA LYS A 120 -15.46 25.67 9.09
C LYS A 120 -16.85 26.07 8.63
N SER A 121 -17.87 25.29 8.93
CA SER A 121 -19.28 25.62 8.66
C SER A 121 -19.88 26.59 9.68
N ARG A 122 -19.17 26.86 10.80
CA ARG A 122 -19.61 27.71 11.94
C ARG A 122 -20.94 27.26 12.58
N VAL A 123 -21.13 25.95 12.70
CA VAL A 123 -22.36 25.37 13.26
C VAL A 123 -22.18 25.14 14.76
N LYS A 124 -23.19 25.54 15.57
CA LYS A 124 -23.18 25.42 17.05
C LYS A 124 -24.26 24.46 17.57
N LYS A 125 -24.61 23.44 16.79
CA LYS A 125 -25.62 22.45 17.18
C LYS A 125 -25.04 21.35 18.04
N PRO A 126 -25.83 20.68 18.90
CA PRO A 126 -25.39 19.50 19.66
C PRO A 126 -24.81 18.43 18.75
N ILE A 127 -23.75 17.79 19.23
CA ILE A 127 -23.02 16.75 18.47
C ILE A 127 -23.16 15.42 19.22
N LYS A 128 -23.57 14.39 18.48
CA LYS A 128 -23.51 12.98 18.87
C LYS A 128 -22.52 12.22 18.00
N ARG A 129 -22.04 11.11 18.48
CA ARG A 129 -21.07 10.25 17.78
C ARG A 129 -21.63 8.85 17.58
N LEU A 130 -21.71 8.41 16.33
CA LEU A 130 -21.87 7.02 15.94
C LEU A 130 -20.49 6.35 15.91
N TRP A 131 -20.26 5.34 16.75
CA TRP A 131 -18.99 4.62 16.82
C TRP A 131 -19.20 3.17 16.43
N ILE A 132 -18.94 2.85 15.17
CA ILE A 132 -19.08 1.50 14.60
C ILE A 132 -17.88 1.20 13.69
N SER A 133 -17.41 -0.05 13.70
CA SER A 133 -16.32 -0.55 12.84
C SER A 133 -16.84 -1.40 11.67
N SER A 134 -18.15 -1.50 11.52
CA SER A 134 -18.83 -2.25 10.46
C SER A 134 -20.06 -1.47 10.01
N VAL A 135 -20.41 -1.58 8.72
CA VAL A 135 -21.58 -0.93 8.10
C VAL A 135 -22.72 -1.92 7.81
N THR A 136 -22.77 -3.06 8.52
CA THR A 136 -23.90 -3.98 8.45
C THR A 136 -25.16 -3.32 9.01
N ASP A 137 -26.33 -3.75 8.53
CA ASP A 137 -27.64 -3.22 9.00
C ASP A 137 -27.78 -3.34 10.51
N LYS A 138 -27.29 -4.46 11.09
CA LYS A 138 -27.30 -4.72 12.52
C LYS A 138 -26.41 -3.70 13.26
N ALA A 139 -25.17 -3.53 12.84
CA ALA A 139 -24.23 -2.59 13.46
C ALA A 139 -24.73 -1.13 13.39
N ILE A 140 -25.30 -0.71 12.26
CA ILE A 140 -25.89 0.62 12.11
C ILE A 140 -27.08 0.80 13.06
N LYS A 141 -28.03 -0.13 13.10
CA LYS A 141 -29.21 -0.04 13.98
C LYS A 141 -28.83 0.00 15.45
N GLU A 142 -27.93 -0.87 15.89
CA GLU A 142 -27.42 -0.91 17.26
C GLU A 142 -26.63 0.36 17.60
N GLY A 143 -25.78 0.83 16.69
CA GLY A 143 -25.01 2.07 16.86
C GLY A 143 -25.89 3.29 17.04
N PHE A 144 -27.00 3.41 16.26
CA PHE A 144 -27.95 4.51 16.40
C PHE A 144 -28.77 4.44 17.70
N LYS A 145 -28.99 3.26 18.26
CA LYS A 145 -29.59 3.11 19.62
C LYS A 145 -28.61 3.56 20.71
N ASN A 146 -27.29 3.47 20.47
CA ASN A 146 -26.23 3.70 21.43
C ASN A 146 -25.36 4.93 21.08
N LEU A 147 -25.93 5.97 20.47
CA LEU A 147 -25.22 7.20 20.14
C LEU A 147 -24.62 7.83 21.40
N LYS A 148 -23.35 8.19 21.32
CA LYS A 148 -22.60 8.79 22.42
C LYS A 148 -22.51 10.31 22.30
N PRO A 149 -22.43 11.04 23.42
CA PRO A 149 -22.18 12.48 23.38
C PRO A 149 -20.86 12.80 22.70
N GLY A 150 -20.83 13.81 21.83
CA GLY A 150 -19.63 14.24 21.13
C GLY A 150 -18.50 14.70 22.05
N ARG A 151 -18.82 15.19 23.26
CA ARG A 151 -17.83 15.61 24.26
C ARG A 151 -16.86 14.48 24.66
N GLY A 152 -17.30 13.23 24.67
CA GLY A 152 -16.44 12.08 24.98
C GLY A 152 -15.28 11.86 24.00
N TYR A 153 -15.29 12.55 22.85
CA TYR A 153 -14.28 12.41 21.80
C TYR A 153 -13.41 13.67 21.61
N GLU A 154 -13.51 14.66 22.50
CA GLU A 154 -12.73 15.92 22.42
C GLU A 154 -11.24 15.68 22.54
N ASN A 155 -10.79 14.80 23.41
CA ASN A 155 -9.37 14.45 23.55
C ASN A 155 -8.85 13.70 22.30
N LEU A 156 -9.68 12.86 21.69
CA LEU A 156 -9.33 12.19 20.45
C LEU A 156 -9.17 13.20 19.31
N TYR A 157 -10.10 14.15 19.18
CA TYR A 157 -9.99 15.28 18.25
C TYR A 157 -8.74 16.13 18.54
N ALA A 158 -8.49 16.46 19.80
CA ALA A 158 -7.31 17.24 20.20
C ALA A 158 -6.00 16.54 19.79
N SER A 159 -5.92 15.21 19.91
CA SER A 159 -4.79 14.41 19.44
C SER A 159 -4.62 14.46 17.92
N ALA A 160 -5.72 14.32 17.17
CA ALA A 160 -5.68 14.39 15.71
C ALA A 160 -5.28 15.77 15.20
N LEU A 161 -5.84 16.83 15.82
CA LEU A 161 -5.51 18.22 15.53
C LEU A 161 -4.04 18.54 15.85
N ALA A 162 -3.55 18.07 17.01
CA ALA A 162 -2.14 18.22 17.41
C ALA A 162 -1.20 17.61 16.36
N ARG A 163 -1.51 16.40 15.88
CA ARG A 163 -0.74 15.73 14.83
C ARG A 163 -0.72 16.55 13.54
N ALA A 164 -1.88 17.00 13.06
CA ALA A 164 -1.98 17.78 11.84
C ALA A 164 -1.22 19.10 11.92
N GLN A 165 -1.29 19.79 13.07
CA GLN A 165 -0.57 21.05 13.30
C GLN A 165 0.95 20.82 13.41
N ALA A 166 1.40 19.77 14.09
CA ALA A 166 2.80 19.41 14.20
C ALA A 166 3.41 19.05 12.83
N ASP A 167 2.72 18.22 12.05
CA ASP A 167 3.15 17.88 10.69
C ASP A 167 3.23 19.14 9.79
N TRP A 168 2.34 20.12 9.98
CA TRP A 168 2.39 21.41 9.28
C TRP A 168 3.62 22.23 9.70
N TYR A 169 3.84 22.49 11.00
CA TYR A 169 4.96 23.30 11.47
C TYR A 169 6.30 22.69 11.07
N VAL A 170 6.53 21.43 11.40
CA VAL A 170 7.81 20.77 11.15
C VAL A 170 8.05 20.55 9.65
N GLY A 171 7.04 20.02 8.93
CA GLY A 171 7.20 19.67 7.53
C GLY A 171 7.41 20.88 6.61
N ILE A 172 6.68 21.96 6.82
CA ILE A 172 6.80 23.16 5.98
C ILE A 172 8.11 23.89 6.27
N ASN A 173 8.44 24.12 7.54
CA ASN A 173 9.65 24.85 7.90
C ASN A 173 10.91 24.11 7.47
N ALA A 174 11.03 22.83 7.77
CA ALA A 174 12.18 22.04 7.36
C ALA A 174 12.32 21.95 5.82
N THR A 175 11.20 21.71 5.10
CA THR A 175 11.21 21.67 3.63
C THR A 175 11.62 22.98 3.02
N ARG A 176 11.12 24.12 3.52
CA ARG A 176 11.49 25.44 3.00
C ARG A 176 12.93 25.80 3.35
N ALA A 177 13.38 25.53 4.55
CA ALA A 177 14.77 25.78 4.97
C ALA A 177 15.76 25.04 4.06
N LEU A 178 15.60 23.74 3.88
CA LEU A 178 16.42 22.94 2.96
C LEU A 178 16.36 23.47 1.52
N THR A 179 15.16 23.76 1.02
CA THR A 179 14.96 24.21 -0.35
C THR A 179 15.60 25.58 -0.60
N CYS A 180 15.48 26.51 0.35
CA CYS A 180 16.07 27.86 0.23
C CYS A 180 17.59 27.83 0.34
N LYS A 181 18.11 27.17 1.41
CA LYS A 181 19.56 27.13 1.66
C LYS A 181 20.32 26.48 0.54
N TYR A 182 19.86 25.32 0.07
CA TYR A 182 20.59 24.52 -0.93
C TYR A 182 20.15 24.79 -2.38
N ASN A 183 19.23 25.72 -2.58
CA ASN A 183 18.69 26.07 -3.90
C ASN A 183 18.24 24.85 -4.73
N ALA A 184 17.68 23.85 -4.06
CA ALA A 184 17.23 22.58 -4.62
C ALA A 184 15.86 22.21 -4.07
N GLN A 185 15.01 21.59 -4.89
CA GLN A 185 13.70 21.14 -4.43
C GLN A 185 13.87 19.92 -3.49
N LEU A 186 14.13 20.19 -2.22
CA LEU A 186 14.33 19.21 -1.17
C LEU A 186 13.11 19.21 -0.25
N SER A 187 12.51 18.06 -0.04
CA SER A 187 11.38 17.93 0.88
C SER A 187 11.68 16.87 1.93
N CYS A 188 11.37 17.18 3.17
CA CYS A 188 11.51 16.25 4.28
C CYS A 188 10.24 16.20 5.12
N GLY A 189 10.17 15.23 6.03
CA GLY A 189 9.07 15.05 6.96
C GLY A 189 9.24 13.76 7.77
N ARG A 190 8.58 13.71 8.94
CA ARG A 190 8.75 12.65 9.95
C ARG A 190 8.44 11.21 9.48
N VAL A 191 7.82 11.02 8.32
CA VAL A 191 7.57 9.68 7.75
C VAL A 191 8.37 9.48 6.47
N GLN A 192 8.36 10.46 5.57
CA GLN A 192 9.05 10.39 4.29
C GLN A 192 10.56 10.21 4.46
N THR A 193 11.17 11.00 5.33
CA THR A 193 12.63 10.99 5.54
C THR A 193 13.13 9.71 6.20
N PRO A 194 12.50 9.19 7.28
CA PRO A 194 12.87 7.88 7.81
C PRO A 194 12.69 6.74 6.82
N THR A 195 11.66 6.78 5.97
CA THR A 195 11.47 5.77 4.92
C THR A 195 12.63 5.78 3.93
N LEU A 196 13.09 6.96 3.50
CA LEU A 196 14.27 7.11 2.65
C LEU A 196 15.54 6.61 3.36
N SER A 197 15.71 6.95 4.64
CA SER A 197 16.83 6.50 5.47
C SER A 197 16.90 4.96 5.61
N ILE A 198 15.75 4.29 5.73
CA ILE A 198 15.67 2.82 5.78
C ILE A 198 16.25 2.20 4.49
N ILE A 199 15.91 2.76 3.32
CA ILE A 199 16.42 2.27 2.03
C ILE A 199 17.95 2.46 1.98
N SER A 200 18.44 3.66 2.31
CA SER A 200 19.88 3.97 2.30
C SER A 200 20.67 3.07 3.26
N LYS A 201 20.17 2.84 4.47
CA LYS A 201 20.81 1.93 5.44
C LYS A 201 20.90 0.50 4.93
N ARG A 202 19.87 0.01 4.22
CA ARG A 202 19.91 -1.31 3.59
C ARG A 202 20.97 -1.37 2.49
N GLU A 203 21.11 -0.34 1.66
CA GLU A 203 22.16 -0.24 0.66
C GLU A 203 23.56 -0.27 1.30
N GLU A 204 23.74 0.43 2.42
CA GLU A 204 24.98 0.40 3.19
C GLU A 204 25.25 -0.98 3.83
N GLU A 205 24.24 -1.64 4.40
CA GLU A 205 24.36 -3.00 4.90
C GLU A 205 24.87 -3.94 3.81
N ILE A 206 24.31 -3.85 2.60
CA ILE A 206 24.73 -4.66 1.45
C ILE A 206 26.15 -4.32 1.02
N LYS A 207 26.48 -3.03 0.92
CA LYS A 207 27.81 -2.56 0.49
C LYS A 207 28.92 -2.96 1.46
N LYS A 208 28.64 -2.90 2.76
CA LYS A 208 29.59 -3.22 3.84
C LYS A 208 29.65 -4.73 4.14
N PHE A 209 28.75 -5.52 3.55
CA PHE A 209 28.68 -6.95 3.81
C PHE A 209 29.92 -7.68 3.31
N LYS A 210 30.51 -8.49 4.17
CA LYS A 210 31.63 -9.37 3.83
C LYS A 210 31.14 -10.82 3.89
N PRO A 211 31.08 -11.53 2.76
CA PRO A 211 30.71 -12.94 2.75
C PRO A 211 31.65 -13.76 3.65
N LYS A 212 31.06 -14.68 4.41
CA LYS A 212 31.81 -15.65 5.21
C LYS A 212 31.55 -17.03 4.65
N THR A 213 32.62 -17.74 4.29
CA THR A 213 32.51 -19.14 3.86
C THR A 213 32.11 -20.00 5.05
N PHE A 214 31.18 -20.92 4.83
CA PHE A 214 30.84 -21.97 5.77
C PHE A 214 30.84 -23.32 5.08
N TYR A 215 31.04 -24.35 5.86
CA TYR A 215 31.06 -25.75 5.44
C TYR A 215 29.92 -26.48 6.13
N GLY A 216 29.40 -27.52 5.47
CA GLY A 216 28.47 -28.47 6.02
C GLY A 216 28.96 -29.89 5.76
N ILE A 217 28.40 -30.89 6.42
CA ILE A 217 28.70 -32.29 6.18
C ILE A 217 27.39 -33.01 5.92
N GLU A 218 27.37 -33.76 4.83
CA GLU A 218 26.26 -34.60 4.41
C GLU A 218 26.70 -36.04 4.39
N ALA A 219 25.91 -36.92 4.97
CA ALA A 219 26.10 -38.38 4.89
C ALA A 219 24.86 -39.00 4.22
N ILE A 220 25.07 -39.94 3.31
CA ILE A 220 24.00 -40.63 2.58
C ILE A 220 23.97 -42.09 2.98
N SER A 221 22.79 -42.60 3.31
CA SER A 221 22.49 -43.98 3.58
C SER A 221 21.25 -44.44 2.81
N ASN A 222 21.40 -45.30 1.81
CA ASN A 222 20.31 -45.82 0.98
C ASN A 222 19.33 -44.72 0.52
N GLY A 223 19.89 -43.58 0.01
CA GLY A 223 19.11 -42.41 -0.43
C GLY A 223 18.65 -41.45 0.69
N LEU A 224 18.77 -41.85 1.95
CA LEU A 224 18.51 -40.98 3.09
C LEU A 224 19.65 -39.98 3.26
N LYS A 225 19.38 -38.70 3.18
CA LYS A 225 20.34 -37.61 3.36
C LYS A 225 20.33 -37.20 4.83
N LEU A 226 21.44 -37.37 5.50
CA LEU A 226 21.69 -37.00 6.90
C LEU A 226 22.59 -35.73 6.91
N ILE A 227 22.14 -34.65 7.55
CA ILE A 227 22.87 -33.39 7.67
C ILE A 227 23.49 -33.30 9.05
N TRP A 228 24.78 -33.05 9.12
CA TRP A 228 25.47 -32.77 10.37
C TRP A 228 24.90 -31.58 11.12
N GLN A 229 24.78 -31.70 12.43
CA GLN A 229 24.39 -30.60 13.31
C GLN A 229 25.29 -30.55 14.54
N ASP A 230 25.68 -29.35 14.92
CA ASP A 230 26.42 -29.11 16.15
C ASP A 230 25.54 -29.46 17.36
N ASN A 231 26.07 -30.28 18.27
CA ASN A 231 25.34 -30.86 19.41
C ASN A 231 24.82 -29.81 20.40
N ARG A 232 25.44 -28.60 20.45
CA ARG A 232 25.09 -27.54 21.40
C ARG A 232 24.14 -26.51 20.80
N THR A 233 24.40 -26.13 19.56
CA THR A 233 23.70 -25.01 18.90
C THR A 233 22.64 -25.48 17.91
N ASN A 234 22.61 -26.77 17.55
CA ASN A 234 21.83 -27.34 16.45
C ASN A 234 22.10 -26.66 15.09
N ASN A 235 23.22 -25.94 14.94
CA ASN A 235 23.61 -25.29 13.69
C ASN A 235 24.25 -26.34 12.76
N ASN A 236 23.94 -26.26 11.48
CA ASN A 236 24.52 -27.13 10.45
C ASN A 236 25.67 -26.47 9.66
N ARG A 237 26.10 -25.26 10.06
CA ARG A 237 27.14 -24.48 9.40
C ARG A 237 28.40 -24.42 10.25
N ILE A 238 29.53 -24.83 9.65
CA ILE A 238 30.85 -24.82 10.27
C ILE A 238 31.67 -23.72 9.58
N PHE A 239 32.04 -22.67 10.33
CA PHE A 239 32.81 -21.55 9.77
C PHE A 239 34.35 -21.79 9.78
N ASN A 240 34.82 -22.83 10.44
CA ASN A 240 36.24 -23.22 10.49
C ASN A 240 36.45 -24.47 9.64
N LYS A 241 37.28 -24.36 8.60
CA LYS A 241 37.57 -25.45 7.67
C LYS A 241 38.26 -26.62 8.37
N ASP A 242 39.25 -26.33 9.22
CA ASP A 242 40.03 -27.39 9.91
C ASP A 242 39.16 -28.20 10.84
N LYS A 243 38.17 -27.56 11.52
CA LYS A 243 37.16 -28.23 12.31
C LYS A 243 36.32 -29.17 11.44
N CYS A 244 35.89 -28.70 10.27
CA CYS A 244 35.11 -29.53 9.32
C CYS A 244 35.91 -30.74 8.85
N ASP A 245 37.18 -30.53 8.46
CA ASP A 245 38.10 -31.58 7.97
C ASP A 245 38.42 -32.60 9.08
N LYS A 246 38.59 -32.15 10.32
CA LYS A 246 38.75 -33.06 11.48
C LYS A 246 37.53 -33.95 11.69
N ILE A 247 36.32 -33.39 11.65
CA ILE A 247 35.08 -34.14 11.76
C ILE A 247 34.98 -35.17 10.64
N LEU A 248 35.21 -34.76 9.38
CA LEU A 248 35.18 -35.67 8.22
C LEU A 248 36.13 -36.85 8.36
N ARG A 249 37.36 -36.61 8.78
CA ARG A 249 38.35 -37.67 9.01
C ARG A 249 37.91 -38.65 10.10
N SER A 250 37.30 -38.14 11.18
CA SER A 250 36.88 -38.95 12.33
C SER A 250 35.71 -39.87 12.01
N ILE A 251 34.82 -39.51 11.07
CA ILE A 251 33.61 -40.25 10.71
C ILE A 251 33.76 -41.09 9.42
N LYS A 252 34.84 -40.90 8.66
CA LYS A 252 35.07 -41.60 7.40
C LYS A 252 35.05 -43.14 7.59
N GLY A 253 34.27 -43.84 6.74
CA GLY A 253 34.15 -45.28 6.76
C GLY A 253 33.38 -45.85 7.96
N LYS A 254 32.68 -45.00 8.74
CA LYS A 254 31.87 -45.39 9.87
C LYS A 254 30.39 -45.39 9.52
N ASN A 255 29.65 -46.33 10.09
CA ASN A 255 28.19 -46.39 10.00
C ASN A 255 27.55 -45.42 11.00
N ALA A 256 26.28 -45.10 10.77
CA ALA A 256 25.51 -44.23 11.65
C ALA A 256 24.56 -45.05 12.52
N GLN A 257 24.55 -44.82 13.82
CA GLN A 257 23.57 -45.45 14.74
C GLN A 257 22.43 -44.48 14.99
N VAL A 258 21.19 -44.89 14.78
CA VAL A 258 19.98 -44.11 15.07
C VAL A 258 19.83 -43.96 16.59
N ILE A 259 19.92 -42.71 17.07
CA ILE A 259 19.80 -42.38 18.49
C ILE A 259 18.41 -41.88 18.89
N GLU A 260 17.69 -41.29 17.93
CA GLU A 260 16.35 -40.73 18.17
C GLU A 260 15.52 -40.84 16.90
N VAL A 261 14.28 -41.28 17.02
CA VAL A 261 13.25 -41.19 16.00
C VAL A 261 12.05 -40.49 16.62
N LYS A 262 11.84 -39.24 16.27
CA LYS A 262 10.75 -38.43 16.80
C LYS A 262 9.68 -38.21 15.74
N LYS A 263 8.46 -38.64 16.02
CA LYS A 263 7.27 -38.35 15.24
C LYS A 263 6.46 -37.30 15.96
N THR A 264 6.04 -36.28 15.24
CA THR A 264 5.27 -35.17 15.81
C THR A 264 4.13 -34.81 14.86
N TYR A 265 2.90 -34.97 15.32
CA TYR A 265 1.73 -34.50 14.61
C TYR A 265 1.65 -32.97 14.68
N LYS A 266 1.52 -32.32 13.52
CA LYS A 266 1.47 -30.86 13.42
C LYS A 266 0.24 -30.41 12.65
N LYS A 267 -0.35 -29.32 13.14
CA LYS A 267 -1.43 -28.59 12.47
C LYS A 267 -0.93 -27.19 12.10
N LYS A 268 -1.07 -26.82 10.84
CA LYS A 268 -0.75 -25.48 10.36
C LYS A 268 -2.03 -24.84 9.83
N TYR A 269 -2.48 -23.78 10.50
CA TYR A 269 -3.61 -22.98 10.05
C TYR A 269 -3.20 -22.10 8.86
N SER A 270 -4.18 -21.65 8.07
CA SER A 270 -3.95 -20.66 7.01
C SER A 270 -3.44 -19.35 7.60
N ASN A 271 -2.80 -18.55 6.77
CA ASN A 271 -2.53 -17.16 7.12
C ASN A 271 -3.85 -16.44 7.42
N GLY A 272 -3.84 -15.43 8.32
CA GLY A 272 -5.02 -14.62 8.63
C GLY A 272 -5.60 -13.90 7.40
N LEU A 273 -6.75 -13.28 7.55
CA LEU A 273 -7.35 -12.48 6.49
C LEU A 273 -6.42 -11.32 6.08
N TYR A 274 -6.70 -10.72 4.93
CA TYR A 274 -5.92 -9.58 4.46
C TYR A 274 -6.28 -8.28 5.17
N ASP A 275 -5.25 -7.57 5.64
CA ASP A 275 -5.22 -6.12 5.70
C ASP A 275 -4.69 -5.55 4.37
N LEU A 276 -4.65 -4.22 4.23
CA LEU A 276 -4.16 -3.61 3.01
C LEU A 276 -2.66 -3.87 2.77
N THR A 277 -1.83 -3.79 3.81
CA THR A 277 -0.37 -3.95 3.69
C THR A 277 -0.01 -5.35 3.22
N GLU A 278 -0.60 -6.38 3.81
CA GLU A 278 -0.35 -7.77 3.42
C GLU A 278 -0.81 -8.05 1.99
N LEU A 279 -1.99 -7.52 1.60
CA LEU A 279 -2.47 -7.66 0.23
C LEU A 279 -1.55 -6.96 -0.78
N GLN A 280 -1.04 -5.76 -0.44
CA GLN A 280 -0.08 -5.04 -1.28
C GLN A 280 1.24 -5.81 -1.42
N ARG A 281 1.70 -6.45 -0.35
CA ARG A 281 2.91 -7.30 -0.35
C ARG A 281 2.75 -8.51 -1.26
N ASP A 282 1.66 -9.26 -1.10
CA ASP A 282 1.38 -10.44 -1.93
C ASP A 282 1.18 -10.05 -3.40
N ALA A 283 0.45 -8.96 -3.68
CA ALA A 283 0.27 -8.45 -5.04
C ALA A 283 1.59 -7.98 -5.68
N ASN A 284 2.49 -7.39 -4.91
CA ASN A 284 3.81 -6.99 -5.38
C ASN A 284 4.70 -8.21 -5.66
N ARG A 285 4.74 -9.18 -4.74
CA ARG A 285 5.52 -10.41 -4.85
C ARG A 285 5.09 -11.27 -6.03
N ILE A 286 3.77 -11.48 -6.19
CA ILE A 286 3.22 -12.43 -7.17
C ILE A 286 3.06 -11.79 -8.56
N PHE A 287 2.61 -10.53 -8.61
CA PHE A 287 2.24 -9.86 -9.87
C PHE A 287 3.13 -8.66 -10.21
N GLY A 288 4.04 -8.25 -9.33
CA GLY A 288 4.85 -7.04 -9.51
C GLY A 288 4.04 -5.73 -9.43
N TYR A 289 2.82 -5.75 -8.88
CA TYR A 289 1.99 -4.54 -8.76
C TYR A 289 2.56 -3.62 -7.67
N SER A 290 2.57 -2.31 -7.96
CA SER A 290 2.95 -1.34 -6.92
C SER A 290 1.86 -1.25 -5.83
N PRO A 291 2.22 -0.83 -4.61
CA PRO A 291 1.23 -0.59 -3.55
C PRO A 291 0.11 0.37 -3.98
N LYS A 292 0.45 1.40 -4.75
CA LYS A 292 -0.51 2.37 -5.27
C LYS A 292 -1.46 1.76 -6.30
N GLU A 293 -0.93 0.94 -7.20
CA GLU A 293 -1.73 0.20 -8.19
C GLU A 293 -2.69 -0.76 -7.49
N THR A 294 -2.20 -1.54 -6.53
CA THR A 294 -3.02 -2.48 -5.74
C THR A 294 -4.17 -1.76 -5.04
N LEU A 295 -3.88 -0.63 -4.37
CA LEU A 295 -4.91 0.18 -3.73
C LEU A 295 -5.94 0.72 -4.73
N SER A 296 -5.51 1.16 -5.91
CA SER A 296 -6.41 1.66 -6.96
C SER A 296 -7.35 0.56 -7.49
N ILE A 297 -6.84 -0.67 -7.66
CA ILE A 297 -7.63 -1.83 -8.05
C ILE A 297 -8.64 -2.17 -6.95
N MET A 298 -8.18 -2.22 -5.71
CA MET A 298 -9.04 -2.47 -4.54
C MET A 298 -10.18 -1.46 -4.41
N GLN A 299 -9.89 -0.17 -4.64
CA GLN A 299 -10.93 0.86 -4.62
C GLN A 299 -12.02 0.61 -5.66
N ARG A 300 -11.67 0.17 -6.88
CA ARG A 300 -12.68 -0.18 -7.88
C ARG A 300 -13.49 -1.42 -7.50
N LEU A 301 -12.85 -2.46 -6.94
CA LEU A 301 -13.54 -3.66 -6.45
C LEU A 301 -14.50 -3.32 -5.29
N TYR A 302 -14.16 -2.35 -4.44
CA TYR A 302 -15.00 -1.87 -3.35
C TYR A 302 -16.10 -0.90 -3.84
N GLU A 303 -15.75 0.16 -4.58
CA GLU A 303 -16.66 1.26 -4.89
C GLU A 303 -17.57 0.97 -6.09
N SER A 304 -17.00 0.42 -7.17
CA SER A 304 -17.71 0.19 -8.43
C SER A 304 -18.38 -1.17 -8.48
N HIS A 305 -17.62 -2.22 -8.19
CA HIS A 305 -18.11 -3.60 -8.23
C HIS A 305 -18.80 -4.03 -6.94
N LYS A 306 -18.49 -3.40 -5.80
CA LYS A 306 -18.99 -3.73 -4.46
C LYS A 306 -18.72 -5.18 -4.03
N LEU A 307 -17.68 -5.80 -4.56
CA LEU A 307 -17.34 -7.20 -4.35
C LEU A 307 -16.47 -7.44 -3.11
N LEU A 308 -15.73 -6.44 -2.66
CA LEU A 308 -14.84 -6.51 -1.50
C LEU A 308 -15.21 -5.45 -0.48
N THR A 309 -14.84 -5.68 0.78
CA THR A 309 -15.01 -4.72 1.86
C THR A 309 -14.02 -3.57 1.75
N TYR A 310 -14.09 -2.60 2.65
CA TYR A 310 -13.30 -1.38 2.60
C TYR A 310 -11.78 -1.66 2.57
N PRO A 311 -11.03 -1.11 1.59
CA PRO A 311 -9.66 -1.52 1.36
C PRO A 311 -8.62 -0.97 2.35
N ARG A 312 -8.89 0.15 3.03
CA ARG A 312 -7.89 0.83 3.87
C ARG A 312 -8.04 0.41 5.32
N THR A 313 -7.73 -0.83 5.61
CA THR A 313 -7.77 -1.42 6.95
C THR A 313 -6.42 -1.99 7.35
N ASP A 314 -6.08 -1.86 8.62
CA ASP A 314 -4.93 -2.48 9.28
C ASP A 314 -5.31 -3.79 10.01
N SER A 315 -6.61 -4.12 10.05
CA SER A 315 -7.07 -5.31 10.72
C SER A 315 -7.07 -6.53 9.80
N ARG A 316 -6.64 -7.65 10.34
CA ARG A 316 -6.75 -9.00 9.77
C ARG A 316 -7.87 -9.83 10.40
N TYR A 317 -8.74 -9.16 11.14
CA TYR A 317 -9.82 -9.78 11.90
C TYR A 317 -11.17 -9.23 11.46
N ILE A 318 -12.20 -10.05 11.65
CA ILE A 318 -13.59 -9.60 11.52
C ILE A 318 -14.25 -9.51 12.91
N THR A 319 -15.31 -8.74 12.99
CA THR A 319 -16.13 -8.59 14.19
C THR A 319 -17.20 -9.69 14.27
N THR A 320 -17.74 -9.93 15.45
CA THR A 320 -18.73 -10.99 15.68
C THR A 320 -20.05 -10.79 14.90
N ASP A 321 -20.42 -9.55 14.57
CA ASP A 321 -21.61 -9.25 13.75
C ASP A 321 -21.47 -9.69 12.28
N ILE A 322 -20.25 -9.91 11.80
CA ILE A 322 -19.98 -10.43 10.45
C ILE A 322 -20.22 -11.94 10.37
N ILE A 323 -20.17 -12.67 11.49
CA ILE A 323 -20.28 -14.14 11.50
C ILE A 323 -21.56 -14.61 10.82
N ASP A 324 -22.69 -13.96 11.12
CA ASP A 324 -24.00 -14.32 10.58
C ASP A 324 -24.06 -14.19 9.05
N THR A 325 -23.19 -13.34 8.46
CA THR A 325 -23.12 -13.08 7.01
C THR A 325 -22.15 -14.01 6.26
N LEU A 326 -21.30 -14.74 6.97
CA LEU A 326 -20.22 -15.54 6.34
C LEU A 326 -20.75 -16.56 5.33
N ARG A 327 -21.88 -17.21 5.65
CA ARG A 327 -22.47 -18.21 4.76
C ARG A 327 -22.91 -17.61 3.42
N GLU A 328 -23.48 -16.40 3.44
CA GLU A 328 -23.91 -15.71 2.24
C GLU A 328 -22.72 -15.18 1.43
N ARG A 329 -21.67 -14.69 2.10
CA ARG A 329 -20.42 -14.28 1.45
C ARG A 329 -19.73 -15.44 0.74
N VAL A 330 -19.70 -16.63 1.37
CA VAL A 330 -19.15 -17.85 0.73
C VAL A 330 -19.98 -18.23 -0.49
N LYS A 331 -21.32 -18.14 -0.45
CA LYS A 331 -22.19 -18.39 -1.61
C LYS A 331 -21.92 -17.37 -2.73
N ALA A 332 -21.81 -16.08 -2.39
CA ALA A 332 -21.63 -15.01 -3.35
C ALA A 332 -20.31 -15.09 -4.12
N CYS A 333 -19.21 -15.47 -3.45
CA CYS A 333 -17.91 -15.64 -4.09
C CYS A 333 -17.65 -17.05 -4.64
N GLY A 334 -18.48 -18.05 -4.29
CA GLY A 334 -18.30 -19.47 -4.59
C GLY A 334 -18.65 -19.85 -6.04
N VAL A 335 -18.19 -19.10 -7.03
CA VAL A 335 -18.44 -19.32 -8.45
C VAL A 335 -17.17 -19.71 -9.20
N GLY A 336 -17.30 -20.34 -10.36
CA GLY A 336 -16.17 -20.73 -11.21
C GLY A 336 -15.16 -21.61 -10.46
N GLU A 337 -13.91 -21.20 -10.44
CA GLU A 337 -12.82 -21.93 -9.80
C GLU A 337 -12.95 -22.05 -8.26
N TYR A 338 -13.72 -21.19 -7.61
CA TYR A 338 -13.95 -21.21 -6.17
C TYR A 338 -15.10 -22.12 -5.73
N SER A 339 -15.92 -22.60 -6.67
CA SER A 339 -17.15 -23.35 -6.39
C SER A 339 -16.92 -24.62 -5.57
N LYS A 340 -15.88 -25.40 -5.90
CA LYS A 340 -15.51 -26.62 -5.16
C LYS A 340 -15.16 -26.34 -3.71
N ALA A 341 -14.38 -25.30 -3.47
CA ALA A 341 -13.98 -24.90 -2.12
C ALA A 341 -15.18 -24.36 -1.32
N ALA A 342 -15.96 -23.46 -1.91
CA ALA A 342 -17.17 -22.91 -1.29
C ALA A 342 -18.18 -24.02 -0.94
N PHE A 343 -18.40 -24.98 -1.83
CA PHE A 343 -19.31 -26.11 -1.58
C PHE A 343 -18.87 -26.95 -0.38
N LYS A 344 -17.58 -27.26 -0.25
CA LYS A 344 -17.06 -27.99 0.91
C LYS A 344 -17.29 -27.24 2.23
N ILE A 345 -17.13 -25.91 2.24
CA ILE A 345 -17.40 -25.07 3.42
C ILE A 345 -18.90 -25.10 3.75
N LEU A 346 -19.75 -24.95 2.75
CA LEU A 346 -21.22 -24.83 2.92
C LEU A 346 -21.92 -26.13 3.35
N LYS A 347 -21.27 -27.29 3.14
CA LYS A 347 -21.78 -28.60 3.60
C LYS A 347 -21.87 -28.73 5.13
N LYS A 348 -21.11 -27.91 5.87
CA LYS A 348 -21.05 -27.96 7.34
C LYS A 348 -21.35 -26.58 7.92
N PRO A 349 -21.77 -26.47 9.18
CA PRO A 349 -21.79 -25.19 9.89
C PRO A 349 -20.40 -24.55 9.88
N ILE A 350 -20.33 -23.25 9.54
CA ILE A 350 -19.07 -22.52 9.53
C ILE A 350 -18.61 -22.32 10.98
N LYS A 351 -17.46 -22.91 11.32
CA LYS A 351 -16.83 -22.73 12.62
C LYS A 351 -15.89 -21.55 12.59
N THR A 352 -16.08 -20.61 13.50
CA THR A 352 -15.19 -19.46 13.69
C THR A 352 -14.26 -19.67 14.88
N ASN A 353 -13.11 -19.02 14.87
CA ASN A 353 -12.16 -19.06 15.95
C ASN A 353 -11.42 -17.71 16.10
N LYS A 354 -10.67 -17.57 17.19
CA LYS A 354 -9.94 -16.34 17.52
C LYS A 354 -8.79 -15.99 16.56
N SER A 355 -8.47 -16.84 15.58
CA SER A 355 -7.42 -16.53 14.60
C SER A 355 -7.85 -15.50 13.56
N PHE A 356 -9.16 -15.33 13.33
CA PHE A 356 -9.71 -14.36 12.40
C PHE A 356 -10.97 -13.63 12.88
N VAL A 357 -11.54 -13.98 14.06
CA VAL A 357 -12.67 -13.28 14.68
C VAL A 357 -12.24 -12.76 16.05
N ASP A 358 -12.04 -11.45 16.16
CA ASP A 358 -11.69 -10.81 17.43
C ASP A 358 -12.05 -9.31 17.39
N ASN A 359 -13.12 -8.93 18.11
CA ASN A 359 -13.57 -7.53 18.17
C ASN A 359 -12.52 -6.55 18.71
N LYS A 360 -11.61 -7.02 19.57
CA LYS A 360 -10.56 -6.17 20.16
C LYS A 360 -9.43 -5.84 19.19
N LYS A 361 -9.31 -6.61 18.11
CA LYS A 361 -8.29 -6.45 17.07
C LYS A 361 -8.84 -5.79 15.79
N VAL A 362 -10.06 -5.30 15.85
CA VAL A 362 -10.67 -4.48 14.80
C VAL A 362 -10.74 -3.05 15.32
N SER A 363 -10.03 -2.14 14.64
CA SER A 363 -10.01 -0.71 14.94
C SER A 363 -11.17 0.00 14.23
N ASP A 364 -10.89 0.72 13.17
CA ASP A 364 -11.84 1.48 12.38
C ASP A 364 -12.62 0.60 11.39
N HIS A 365 -11.96 -0.43 10.85
CA HIS A 365 -12.50 -1.35 9.86
C HIS A 365 -11.99 -2.77 10.08
N HIS A 366 -12.85 -3.75 9.77
CA HIS A 366 -12.46 -5.16 9.77
C HIS A 366 -11.61 -5.52 8.52
N ALA A 367 -11.09 -6.74 8.48
CA ALA A 367 -10.30 -7.28 7.38
C ALA A 367 -10.97 -7.16 6.01
N ILE A 368 -10.15 -7.21 4.95
CA ILE A 368 -10.61 -7.24 3.56
C ILE A 368 -11.14 -8.64 3.25
N ILE A 369 -12.43 -8.73 2.96
CA ILE A 369 -13.14 -9.97 2.63
C ILE A 369 -14.15 -9.74 1.50
N PRO A 370 -14.64 -10.79 0.82
CA PRO A 370 -15.75 -10.68 -0.11
C PRO A 370 -17.03 -10.18 0.59
N THR A 371 -17.85 -9.45 -0.15
CA THR A 371 -19.20 -9.03 0.28
C THR A 371 -20.23 -10.11 -0.04
N GLU A 372 -21.49 -9.84 0.29
CA GLU A 372 -22.63 -10.67 -0.10
C GLU A 372 -23.06 -10.49 -1.56
N GLN A 373 -22.41 -9.58 -2.28
CA GLN A 373 -22.66 -9.32 -3.70
C GLN A 373 -22.14 -10.46 -4.56
N GLY A 374 -23.01 -11.08 -5.35
CA GLY A 374 -22.62 -12.10 -6.32
C GLY A 374 -21.66 -11.54 -7.39
N VAL A 375 -20.64 -12.29 -7.71
CA VAL A 375 -19.62 -11.89 -8.68
C VAL A 375 -19.87 -12.48 -10.06
N ILE A 376 -19.70 -11.66 -11.10
CA ILE A 376 -19.62 -12.08 -12.50
C ILE A 376 -18.15 -11.93 -12.91
N LEU A 377 -17.38 -13.04 -12.87
CA LEU A 377 -15.93 -13.01 -13.09
C LEU A 377 -15.52 -12.44 -14.45
N SER A 378 -16.35 -12.59 -15.49
CA SER A 378 -16.10 -12.03 -16.83
C SER A 378 -16.24 -10.49 -16.89
N SER A 379 -16.89 -9.87 -15.91
CA SER A 379 -16.99 -8.40 -15.83
C SER A 379 -15.73 -7.73 -15.24
N LEU A 380 -14.85 -8.51 -14.63
CA LEU A 380 -13.60 -8.04 -14.07
C LEU A 380 -12.49 -8.09 -15.12
N ASN A 381 -11.70 -7.02 -15.20
CA ASN A 381 -10.48 -7.07 -16.00
C ASN A 381 -9.42 -7.96 -15.31
N ASP A 382 -8.36 -8.35 -16.04
CA ASP A 382 -7.32 -9.27 -15.55
C ASP A 382 -6.69 -8.84 -14.23
N ARG A 383 -6.45 -7.54 -14.03
CA ARG A 383 -5.84 -7.02 -12.80
C ARG A 383 -6.81 -7.07 -11.62
N GLU A 384 -8.06 -6.73 -11.86
CA GLU A 384 -9.14 -6.83 -10.87
C GLU A 384 -9.38 -8.28 -10.47
N ARG A 385 -9.39 -9.19 -11.44
CA ARG A 385 -9.55 -10.62 -11.22
C ARG A 385 -8.42 -11.19 -10.36
N ARG A 386 -7.17 -10.82 -10.62
CA ARG A 386 -6.00 -11.28 -9.84
C ARG A 386 -6.07 -10.82 -8.38
N ILE A 387 -6.42 -9.57 -8.11
CA ILE A 387 -6.56 -9.08 -6.72
C ILE A 387 -7.77 -9.72 -6.04
N TYR A 388 -8.88 -9.86 -6.75
CA TYR A 388 -10.06 -10.56 -6.25
C TYR A 388 -9.75 -12.01 -5.87
N ASP A 389 -8.99 -12.72 -6.70
CA ASP A 389 -8.53 -14.09 -6.48
C ASP A 389 -7.73 -14.23 -5.18
N LEU A 390 -6.76 -13.35 -4.93
CA LEU A 390 -6.01 -13.35 -3.68
C LEU A 390 -6.92 -13.26 -2.46
N VAL A 391 -7.87 -12.32 -2.50
CA VAL A 391 -8.77 -12.07 -1.36
C VAL A 391 -9.73 -13.24 -1.16
N VAL A 392 -10.34 -13.76 -2.21
CA VAL A 392 -11.29 -14.87 -2.12
C VAL A 392 -10.60 -16.14 -1.63
N LYS A 393 -9.44 -16.50 -2.20
CA LYS A 393 -8.69 -17.68 -1.76
C LYS A 393 -8.28 -17.58 -0.29
N ARG A 394 -7.81 -16.41 0.16
CA ARG A 394 -7.45 -16.18 1.56
C ARG A 394 -8.68 -16.27 2.48
N PHE A 395 -9.81 -15.71 2.07
CA PHE A 395 -11.07 -15.79 2.80
C PHE A 395 -11.58 -17.22 2.92
N LEU A 396 -11.59 -17.99 1.84
CA LEU A 396 -11.98 -19.39 1.88
C LEU A 396 -11.01 -20.23 2.71
N ALA A 397 -9.71 -19.98 2.61
CA ALA A 397 -8.69 -20.73 3.33
C ALA A 397 -8.82 -20.62 4.86
N VAL A 398 -9.19 -19.46 5.42
CA VAL A 398 -9.38 -19.30 6.88
C VAL A 398 -10.60 -20.08 7.39
N LEU A 399 -11.55 -20.40 6.51
CA LEU A 399 -12.75 -21.18 6.82
C LEU A 399 -12.54 -22.69 6.65
N TYR A 400 -11.39 -23.12 6.10
CA TYR A 400 -11.02 -24.52 5.94
C TYR A 400 -10.36 -25.10 7.20
N PRO A 401 -10.36 -26.42 7.34
CA PRO A 401 -9.57 -27.08 8.39
C PRO A 401 -8.07 -26.83 8.19
N PRO A 402 -7.27 -27.00 9.24
CA PRO A 402 -5.83 -26.85 9.16
C PRO A 402 -5.19 -27.85 8.18
N PHE A 403 -4.03 -27.50 7.65
CA PHE A 403 -3.12 -28.44 7.01
C PHE A 403 -2.50 -29.30 8.10
N GLU A 404 -2.64 -30.64 7.98
CA GLU A 404 -2.21 -31.60 8.99
C GLU A 404 -1.15 -32.54 8.42
N TYR A 405 -0.08 -32.72 9.17
CA TYR A 405 1.02 -33.58 8.77
C TYR A 405 1.74 -34.18 9.98
N GLU A 406 2.31 -35.36 9.79
CA GLU A 406 3.28 -35.93 10.70
C GLU A 406 4.68 -35.50 10.27
N GLN A 407 5.41 -34.82 11.13
CA GLN A 407 6.84 -34.58 10.97
C GLN A 407 7.63 -35.68 11.64
N LYS A 408 8.45 -36.39 10.86
CA LYS A 408 9.40 -37.36 11.35
C LYS A 408 10.80 -36.76 11.33
N ILE A 409 11.51 -36.87 12.43
CA ILE A 409 12.90 -36.45 12.57
C ILE A 409 13.69 -37.69 13.01
N ILE A 410 14.72 -38.01 12.26
CA ILE A 410 15.68 -39.05 12.58
C ILE A 410 16.97 -38.36 12.99
N LYS A 411 17.47 -38.65 14.20
CA LYS A 411 18.82 -38.29 14.58
C LYS A 411 19.67 -39.56 14.68
N ALA A 412 20.83 -39.51 14.08
CA ALA A 412 21.80 -40.59 14.10
C ALA A 412 23.18 -40.07 14.53
N LYS A 413 23.97 -40.86 15.17
CA LYS A 413 25.36 -40.60 15.49
C LYS A 413 26.29 -41.37 14.57
N ILE A 414 27.28 -40.68 14.01
CA ILE A 414 28.45 -41.28 13.39
C ILE A 414 29.62 -40.95 14.32
N LYS A 415 30.07 -41.95 15.10
CA LYS A 415 30.97 -41.74 16.24
C LYS A 415 30.33 -40.76 17.25
N ASP A 416 30.94 -39.60 17.49
CA ASP A 416 30.48 -38.57 18.45
C ASP A 416 29.66 -37.47 17.79
N GLU A 417 29.54 -37.48 16.47
CA GLU A 417 28.91 -36.41 15.70
C GLU A 417 27.43 -36.71 15.40
N THR A 418 26.58 -35.72 15.57
CA THR A 418 25.13 -35.85 15.35
C THR A 418 24.73 -35.42 13.93
N PHE A 419 23.92 -36.28 13.31
CA PHE A 419 23.33 -36.04 12.00
C PHE A 419 21.81 -36.12 12.09
N THR A 420 21.14 -35.25 11.34
CA THR A 420 19.67 -35.15 11.36
C THR A 420 19.10 -35.26 9.96
N ALA A 421 18.04 -36.02 9.83
CA ALA A 421 17.17 -36.05 8.66
C ALA A 421 15.74 -35.69 9.05
N LYS A 422 15.06 -34.90 8.21
CA LYS A 422 13.65 -34.53 8.40
C LYS A 422 12.81 -35.06 7.26
N GLY A 423 11.58 -35.44 7.58
CA GLY A 423 10.58 -35.85 6.61
C GLY A 423 9.19 -35.45 7.07
N LYS A 424 8.28 -35.39 6.10
CA LYS A 424 6.91 -34.91 6.30
C LYS A 424 5.94 -35.84 5.56
N ILE A 425 4.98 -36.35 6.29
CA ILE A 425 3.87 -37.13 5.73
C ILE A 425 2.61 -36.31 5.86
N VAL A 426 2.02 -35.93 4.73
CA VAL A 426 0.78 -35.13 4.70
C VAL A 426 -0.39 -36.06 5.04
N ILE A 427 -1.14 -35.70 6.08
CA ILE A 427 -2.35 -36.41 6.54
C ILE A 427 -3.59 -35.75 5.92
N SER A 428 -3.63 -34.41 5.91
CA SER A 428 -4.73 -33.65 5.31
C SER A 428 -4.21 -32.38 4.66
N GLN A 429 -4.59 -32.12 3.43
CA GLN A 429 -4.24 -30.87 2.72
C GLN A 429 -4.92 -29.64 3.36
N GLY A 430 -6.07 -29.82 4.02
CA GLY A 430 -6.78 -28.74 4.68
C GLY A 430 -6.93 -27.50 3.77
N TRP A 431 -6.62 -26.34 4.30
CA TRP A 431 -6.76 -25.06 3.57
C TRP A 431 -5.89 -24.95 2.30
N LYS A 432 -4.83 -25.74 2.15
CA LYS A 432 -3.98 -25.73 0.95
C LYS A 432 -4.74 -26.17 -0.31
N GLU A 433 -5.81 -26.94 -0.15
CA GLU A 433 -6.68 -27.34 -1.28
C GLU A 433 -7.31 -26.12 -2.01
N VAL A 434 -7.53 -25.02 -1.30
CA VAL A 434 -8.09 -23.78 -1.90
C VAL A 434 -7.16 -23.19 -2.97
N TYR A 435 -5.87 -23.46 -2.86
CA TYR A 435 -4.84 -22.95 -3.77
C TYR A 435 -4.45 -23.95 -4.86
N ASN A 436 -5.15 -25.07 -4.99
CA ASN A 436 -4.88 -26.12 -5.99
C ASN A 436 -3.41 -26.57 -6.06
N GLY A 437 -2.72 -26.65 -4.91
CA GLY A 437 -1.31 -27.04 -4.80
C GLY A 437 -0.30 -25.92 -5.13
N ASN A 438 -0.73 -24.76 -5.62
CA ASN A 438 0.14 -23.64 -6.00
C ASN A 438 0.40 -22.66 -4.85
N PHE A 439 0.36 -23.11 -3.61
CA PHE A 439 0.66 -22.24 -2.47
C PHE A 439 2.17 -22.29 -2.19
N GLU A 440 2.86 -21.20 -2.53
CA GLU A 440 4.25 -20.98 -2.10
C GLU A 440 4.26 -20.42 -0.67
N GLU A 441 4.88 -21.14 0.25
CA GLU A 441 5.11 -20.62 1.60
C GLU A 441 6.20 -19.55 1.57
N ASP A 442 5.92 -18.36 2.13
CA ASP A 442 6.92 -17.32 2.30
C ASP A 442 8.09 -17.87 3.16
N GLY A 443 9.26 -17.97 2.53
CA GLY A 443 10.55 -17.93 3.21
C GLY A 443 10.87 -19.02 4.23
N SER A 444 10.42 -20.24 4.09
CA SER A 444 11.02 -21.33 4.86
C SER A 444 12.38 -21.73 4.26
N ASN A 445 13.41 -20.91 4.50
CA ASN A 445 14.80 -21.38 4.44
C ASN A 445 15.02 -22.38 5.58
N GLU A 446 14.36 -23.56 5.51
CA GLU A 446 14.71 -24.65 6.39
C GLU A 446 16.08 -25.19 5.93
N ASP A 447 17.07 -25.09 6.80
CA ASP A 447 18.45 -25.56 6.55
C ASP A 447 18.52 -27.08 6.28
N ILE A 448 17.45 -27.84 6.56
CA ILE A 448 17.30 -29.27 6.26
C ILE A 448 15.99 -29.45 5.50
N SER A 449 16.06 -29.83 4.23
CA SER A 449 14.91 -30.10 3.37
C SER A 449 14.14 -31.37 3.81
N ASP A 450 12.81 -31.33 3.67
CA ASP A 450 11.97 -32.50 3.86
C ASP A 450 12.29 -33.58 2.78
N GLN A 451 12.37 -34.85 3.22
CA GLN A 451 12.59 -36.01 2.35
C GLN A 451 11.70 -37.16 2.78
N ILE A 452 11.58 -38.18 1.94
CA ILE A 452 10.92 -39.43 2.29
C ILE A 452 11.85 -40.21 3.24
N LEU A 453 11.41 -40.44 4.47
CA LEU A 453 12.22 -41.11 5.48
C LEU A 453 11.90 -42.62 5.53
N PRO A 454 12.93 -43.46 5.62
CA PRO A 454 12.74 -44.89 5.79
C PRO A 454 12.10 -45.22 7.15
N ASN A 455 11.56 -46.42 7.25
CA ASN A 455 11.07 -46.94 8.52
C ASN A 455 12.23 -47.50 9.33
N VAL A 456 12.74 -46.70 10.26
CA VAL A 456 13.85 -47.06 11.15
C VAL A 456 13.46 -46.82 12.60
N ASN A 457 14.07 -47.57 13.51
CA ASN A 457 13.87 -47.47 14.94
C ASN A 457 15.15 -46.98 15.65
N LYS A 458 15.01 -46.53 16.87
CA LYS A 458 16.16 -46.20 17.71
C LYS A 458 17.00 -47.48 17.93
N GLY A 459 18.30 -47.34 17.73
CA GLY A 459 19.25 -48.45 17.82
C GLY A 459 19.66 -49.02 16.46
N ASP A 460 18.88 -48.81 15.41
CA ASP A 460 19.17 -49.30 14.07
C ASP A 460 20.48 -48.70 13.54
N GLU A 461 21.25 -49.56 12.84
CA GLU A 461 22.48 -49.13 12.16
C GLU A 461 22.19 -48.77 10.70
N LEU A 462 22.65 -47.58 10.29
CA LEU A 462 22.53 -47.09 8.93
C LEU A 462 23.90 -47.19 8.25
N LYS A 463 23.99 -48.05 7.23
CA LYS A 463 25.22 -48.17 6.42
C LYS A 463 25.40 -46.93 5.58
N ILE A 464 26.46 -46.16 5.83
CA ILE A 464 26.76 -44.95 5.11
C ILE A 464 27.43 -45.25 3.79
N SER A 465 26.81 -44.88 2.69
CA SER A 465 27.32 -45.05 1.32
C SER A 465 28.29 -43.98 0.91
N SER A 466 28.07 -42.73 1.35
CA SER A 466 28.96 -41.63 1.08
C SER A 466 28.88 -40.54 2.15
N ILE A 467 30.01 -39.85 2.35
CA ILE A 467 30.11 -38.66 3.20
C ILE A 467 30.80 -37.59 2.37
N SER A 468 30.15 -36.42 2.29
CA SER A 468 30.65 -35.29 1.51
C SER A 468 30.64 -34.01 2.31
N GLN A 469 31.59 -33.14 1.98
CA GLN A 469 31.62 -31.76 2.47
C GLN A 469 30.83 -30.87 1.51
N THR A 470 29.96 -30.03 2.06
CA THR A 470 29.32 -28.94 1.32
C THR A 470 30.02 -27.62 1.64
N LYS A 471 30.04 -26.70 0.70
CA LYS A 471 30.58 -25.35 0.86
C LYS A 471 29.54 -24.32 0.44
N GLY A 472 29.35 -23.32 1.26
CA GLY A 472 28.46 -22.19 0.98
C GLY A 472 29.06 -20.88 1.48
N GLU A 473 28.44 -19.80 1.10
CA GLU A 473 28.80 -18.46 1.59
C GLU A 473 27.55 -17.76 2.12
N THR A 474 27.73 -16.97 3.19
CA THR A 474 26.67 -16.10 3.69
C THR A 474 26.36 -15.05 2.64
N LYS A 475 25.08 -14.70 2.48
CA LYS A 475 24.62 -13.69 1.52
C LYS A 475 24.23 -12.41 2.24
N PRO A 476 24.40 -11.24 1.62
CA PRO A 476 23.87 -10.00 2.14
C PRO A 476 22.33 -10.03 2.16
N PRO A 477 21.67 -9.17 2.93
CA PRO A 477 20.24 -9.00 2.82
C PRO A 477 19.87 -8.51 1.41
N GLU A 478 18.70 -8.93 0.92
CA GLU A 478 18.21 -8.47 -0.39
C GLU A 478 17.92 -6.96 -0.37
N PRO A 479 18.16 -6.25 -1.50
CA PRO A 479 17.68 -4.88 -1.66
C PRO A 479 16.17 -4.82 -1.47
N PHE A 480 15.67 -3.67 -1.03
CA PHE A 480 14.21 -3.50 -0.90
C PHE A 480 13.53 -3.55 -2.27
N ASP A 481 12.43 -4.25 -2.34
CA ASP A 481 11.33 -4.01 -3.27
C ASP A 481 10.20 -3.23 -2.56
N GLU A 482 9.13 -2.88 -3.28
CA GLU A 482 8.03 -2.11 -2.69
C GLU A 482 7.29 -2.89 -1.58
N GLY A 483 7.20 -4.22 -1.70
CA GLY A 483 6.56 -5.07 -0.70
C GLY A 483 7.36 -5.17 0.59
N SER A 484 8.66 -5.43 0.50
CA SER A 484 9.56 -5.49 1.66
C SER A 484 9.77 -4.12 2.31
N LEU A 485 9.73 -3.03 1.54
CA LEU A 485 9.74 -1.68 2.08
C LEU A 485 8.48 -1.39 2.90
N LEU A 486 7.30 -1.79 2.43
CA LEU A 486 6.06 -1.68 3.21
C LEU A 486 6.18 -2.41 4.56
N SER A 487 6.79 -3.61 4.57
CA SER A 487 7.04 -4.36 5.80
C SER A 487 7.99 -3.62 6.75
N ALA A 488 9.04 -2.99 6.21
CA ALA A 488 9.97 -2.20 7.00
C ALA A 488 9.34 -0.91 7.54
N MET A 489 8.40 -0.30 6.79
CA MET A 489 7.60 0.84 7.26
C MET A 489 6.62 0.43 8.36
N GLU A 490 6.00 -0.74 8.26
CA GLU A 490 5.08 -1.28 9.25
C GLU A 490 5.80 -1.67 10.55
N ASN A 491 6.97 -2.28 10.44
CA ASN A 491 7.78 -2.65 11.59
C ASN A 491 9.22 -2.11 11.47
N PRO A 492 9.44 -0.82 11.78
CA PRO A 492 10.73 -0.17 11.61
C PRO A 492 11.71 -0.39 12.79
N ARG A 493 11.43 -1.29 13.75
CA ARG A 493 12.26 -1.54 14.95
C ARG A 493 13.73 -1.68 14.65
N LYS A 494 14.08 -2.46 13.62
CA LYS A 494 15.49 -2.71 13.22
C LYS A 494 16.25 -1.41 12.93
N TYR A 495 15.56 -0.35 12.53
CA TYR A 495 16.15 0.93 12.10
C TYR A 495 16.08 2.03 13.17
N MET A 496 15.52 1.71 14.32
CA MET A 496 15.48 2.63 15.47
C MET A 496 16.81 2.56 16.23
N LYS A 497 17.35 3.73 16.60
CA LYS A 497 18.55 3.84 17.45
C LYS A 497 18.23 3.76 18.95
N SER A 498 17.02 3.36 19.33
CA SER A 498 16.56 3.41 20.71
C SER A 498 16.44 2.00 21.30
N GLU A 499 17.00 1.80 22.48
CA GLU A 499 16.79 0.62 23.32
C GLU A 499 15.55 0.75 24.22
N ASN A 500 14.85 1.89 24.17
CA ASN A 500 13.68 2.14 24.98
C ASN A 500 12.50 1.25 24.55
N ARG A 501 12.23 0.22 25.35
CA ARG A 501 11.16 -0.77 25.11
C ARG A 501 9.77 -0.13 24.93
N LYS A 502 9.49 0.98 25.63
CA LYS A 502 8.20 1.69 25.49
C LYS A 502 8.05 2.31 24.09
N LEU A 503 9.10 2.94 23.55
CA LEU A 503 9.05 3.51 22.19
C LEU A 503 8.96 2.42 21.13
N LEU A 504 9.69 1.31 21.29
CA LEU A 504 9.60 0.16 20.40
C LEU A 504 8.18 -0.43 20.38
N LYS A 505 7.53 -0.54 21.55
CA LYS A 505 6.16 -1.00 21.66
C LYS A 505 5.17 0.01 21.05
N THR A 506 5.35 1.30 21.31
CA THR A 506 4.48 2.35 20.77
C THR A 506 4.48 2.33 19.24
N ILE A 507 5.64 2.22 18.57
CA ILE A 507 5.71 2.23 17.12
C ILE A 507 5.03 0.99 16.50
N GLU A 508 5.07 -0.14 17.18
CA GLU A 508 4.35 -1.35 16.78
C GLU A 508 2.83 -1.18 16.93
N GLU A 509 2.38 -0.70 18.10
CA GLU A 509 0.96 -0.49 18.40
C GLU A 509 0.31 0.58 17.51
N THR A 510 1.08 1.56 17.05
CA THR A 510 0.59 2.63 16.15
C THR A 510 0.77 2.32 14.67
N GLY A 511 1.21 1.11 14.35
CA GLY A 511 1.32 0.61 12.97
C GLY A 511 2.54 1.15 12.21
N GLY A 512 3.62 1.57 12.88
CA GLY A 512 4.88 1.92 12.24
C GLY A 512 4.93 3.31 11.60
N LEU A 513 5.66 3.43 10.49
CA LEU A 513 5.82 4.66 9.72
C LEU A 513 4.65 4.85 8.75
N GLY A 514 3.86 5.89 9.00
CA GLY A 514 2.65 6.17 8.23
C GLY A 514 1.52 5.18 8.52
N THR A 515 0.31 5.55 8.13
CA THR A 515 -0.85 4.67 8.21
C THR A 515 -0.94 3.76 6.98
N VAL A 516 -1.67 2.67 7.06
CA VAL A 516 -1.95 1.79 5.90
C VAL A 516 -2.46 2.56 4.68
N ALA A 517 -3.27 3.62 4.92
CA ALA A 517 -3.81 4.46 3.86
C ALA A 517 -2.77 5.35 3.17
N THR A 518 -1.66 5.69 3.85
CA THR A 518 -0.70 6.71 3.39
C THR A 518 0.62 6.15 2.90
N ARG A 519 1.02 4.93 3.28
CA ARG A 519 2.32 4.33 2.91
C ARG A 519 2.56 4.30 1.41
N ALA A 520 1.56 3.86 0.63
CA ALA A 520 1.65 3.83 -0.83
C ALA A 520 1.91 5.23 -1.42
N ASP A 521 1.21 6.25 -0.92
CA ASP A 521 1.40 7.63 -1.36
C ASP A 521 2.76 8.22 -0.93
N ILE A 522 3.32 7.77 0.20
CA ILE A 522 4.67 8.16 0.64
C ILE A 522 5.72 7.58 -0.29
N ILE A 523 5.63 6.31 -0.66
CA ILE A 523 6.53 5.66 -1.61
C ILE A 523 6.45 6.36 -2.97
N GLU A 524 5.25 6.63 -3.49
CA GLU A 524 5.06 7.41 -4.72
C GLU A 524 5.69 8.80 -4.64
N LYS A 525 5.51 9.52 -3.52
CA LYS A 525 6.15 10.84 -3.32
C LYS A 525 7.66 10.77 -3.35
N LEU A 526 8.28 9.70 -2.85
CA LEU A 526 9.73 9.52 -2.94
C LEU A 526 10.17 9.36 -4.40
N TYR A 527 9.41 8.60 -5.22
CA TYR A 527 9.66 8.50 -6.68
C TYR A 527 9.42 9.84 -7.39
N ASP A 528 8.30 10.51 -7.14
CA ASP A 528 7.92 11.78 -7.77
C ASP A 528 8.94 12.91 -7.49
N LYS A 529 9.59 12.86 -6.32
CA LYS A 529 10.63 13.80 -5.90
C LYS A 529 12.03 13.38 -6.37
N PHE A 530 12.14 12.25 -7.08
CA PHE A 530 13.43 11.69 -7.53
C PHE A 530 14.39 11.42 -6.37
N LEU A 531 13.89 10.99 -5.22
CA LEU A 531 14.70 10.59 -4.07
C LEU A 531 15.06 9.11 -4.11
N ILE A 532 14.22 8.31 -4.76
CA ILE A 532 14.44 6.89 -5.02
C ILE A 532 14.19 6.56 -6.49
N GLU A 533 14.78 5.49 -6.95
CA GLU A 533 14.60 4.93 -8.29
C GLU A 533 14.39 3.42 -8.24
N LYS A 534 13.74 2.86 -9.27
CA LYS A 534 13.50 1.43 -9.41
C LYS A 534 14.43 0.84 -10.46
N LYS A 535 15.19 -0.21 -10.10
CA LYS A 535 16.03 -1.00 -11.03
C LYS A 535 15.55 -2.45 -10.99
N GLY A 536 14.89 -2.87 -12.06
CA GLY A 536 14.14 -4.13 -12.05
C GLY A 536 13.00 -4.09 -11.04
N LYS A 537 12.97 -5.03 -10.09
CA LYS A 537 12.02 -5.03 -8.96
C LYS A 537 12.50 -4.23 -7.75
N ASN A 538 13.79 -3.92 -7.67
CA ASN A 538 14.43 -3.36 -6.49
C ASN A 538 14.43 -1.83 -6.49
N ILE A 539 14.42 -1.26 -5.30
CA ILE A 539 14.42 0.18 -5.02
C ILE A 539 15.80 0.60 -4.53
N PHE A 540 16.27 1.73 -5.04
CA PHE A 540 17.55 2.33 -4.66
C PHE A 540 17.38 3.82 -4.39
N THR A 541 18.24 4.37 -3.51
CA THR A 541 18.33 5.81 -3.32
C THR A 541 19.07 6.43 -4.50
N THR A 542 18.57 7.57 -4.99
CA THR A 542 19.29 8.38 -5.98
C THR A 542 20.41 9.18 -5.31
N SER A 543 21.29 9.82 -6.10
CA SER A 543 22.25 10.78 -5.58
C SER A 543 21.55 11.90 -4.80
N LYS A 544 20.46 12.45 -5.33
CA LYS A 544 19.64 13.45 -4.65
C LYS A 544 19.10 12.93 -3.31
N GLY A 545 18.63 11.67 -3.26
CA GLY A 545 18.13 11.06 -2.05
C GLY A 545 19.20 10.91 -0.98
N ARG A 546 20.40 10.46 -1.34
CA ARG A 546 21.54 10.35 -0.42
C ARG A 546 21.95 11.71 0.11
N GLN A 547 22.14 12.70 -0.77
CA GLN A 547 22.49 14.06 -0.37
C GLN A 547 21.41 14.67 0.56
N LEU A 548 20.10 14.44 0.30
CA LEU A 548 19.07 14.90 1.20
C LEU A 548 19.25 14.30 2.62
N LEU A 549 19.62 13.05 2.72
CA LEU A 549 19.89 12.41 4.02
C LEU A 549 21.11 13.01 4.73
N ASP A 550 22.13 13.45 3.99
CA ASP A 550 23.29 14.13 4.58
C ASP A 550 22.92 15.52 5.13
N LEU A 551 21.95 16.19 4.50
CA LEU A 551 21.56 17.57 4.80
C LEU A 551 20.43 17.72 5.86
N VAL A 552 19.68 16.64 6.12
CA VAL A 552 18.55 16.66 7.06
C VAL A 552 19.06 16.34 8.47
N PRO A 553 18.56 17.03 9.53
CA PRO A 553 18.81 16.69 10.92
C PRO A 553 18.62 15.20 11.24
N GLU A 554 19.49 14.65 12.10
CA GLU A 554 19.50 13.20 12.40
C GLU A 554 18.17 12.68 12.95
N ASP A 555 17.47 13.45 13.78
CA ASP A 555 16.18 13.05 14.36
C ASP A 555 15.11 12.81 13.28
N LEU A 556 15.10 13.64 12.24
CA LEU A 556 14.17 13.49 11.12
C LEU A 556 14.45 12.26 10.25
N LYS A 557 15.63 11.65 10.35
CA LYS A 557 16.01 10.41 9.65
C LYS A 557 15.57 9.16 10.42
N SER A 558 15.24 9.30 11.71
CA SER A 558 14.97 8.18 12.60
C SER A 558 13.47 7.92 12.76
N PRO A 559 13.02 6.64 12.70
CA PRO A 559 11.66 6.29 13.12
C PRO A 559 11.36 6.61 14.59
N THR A 560 12.38 6.80 15.41
CA THR A 560 12.26 7.11 16.84
C THR A 560 11.47 8.39 17.10
N LEU A 561 11.69 9.43 16.29
CA LEU A 561 10.92 10.68 16.38
C LEU A 561 9.42 10.43 16.18
N THR A 562 9.06 9.60 15.19
CA THR A 562 7.65 9.24 14.97
C THR A 562 7.08 8.50 16.17
N ALA A 563 7.82 7.57 16.79
CA ALA A 563 7.39 6.85 17.99
C ALA A 563 7.17 7.79 19.17
N GLN A 564 8.06 8.75 19.39
CA GLN A 564 7.94 9.78 20.45
C GLN A 564 6.68 10.65 20.24
N TRP A 565 6.43 11.09 19.01
CA TRP A 565 5.22 11.85 18.72
C TRP A 565 3.96 11.03 18.96
N GLU A 566 3.89 9.81 18.48
CA GLU A 566 2.71 8.95 18.67
C GLU A 566 2.47 8.64 20.16
N GLN A 567 3.53 8.52 20.98
CA GLN A 567 3.40 8.38 22.41
C GLN A 567 2.77 9.63 23.05
N LYS A 568 3.25 10.85 22.71
CA LYS A 568 2.68 12.11 23.17
C LYS A 568 1.23 12.28 22.69
N LEU A 569 0.94 11.96 21.42
CA LEU A 569 -0.41 12.01 20.84
C LEU A 569 -1.37 11.02 21.52
N SER A 570 -0.90 9.82 21.87
CA SER A 570 -1.66 8.87 22.70
C SER A 570 -1.97 9.43 24.08
N SER A 571 -1.02 10.12 24.69
CA SER A 571 -1.24 10.79 25.98
C SER A 571 -2.27 11.93 25.88
N ILE A 572 -2.29 12.68 24.77
CA ILE A 572 -3.33 13.69 24.52
C ILE A 572 -4.71 13.04 24.39
N SER A 573 -4.82 11.96 23.62
CA SER A 573 -6.10 11.27 23.42
C SER A 573 -6.68 10.69 24.73
N LYS A 574 -5.82 10.39 25.69
CA LYS A 574 -6.19 9.92 27.05
C LYS A 574 -6.41 11.07 28.05
N GLY A 575 -6.21 12.33 27.65
CA GLY A 575 -6.31 13.49 28.55
C GLY A 575 -5.13 13.68 29.50
N LEU A 576 -4.06 12.91 29.33
CA LEU A 576 -2.85 12.96 30.22
C LEU A 576 -1.87 14.06 29.80
N LEU A 577 -1.96 14.57 28.59
CA LEU A 577 -1.13 15.66 28.09
C LEU A 577 -2.02 16.71 27.40
N LYS A 578 -1.78 17.98 27.66
CA LYS A 578 -2.49 19.08 27.00
C LYS A 578 -1.97 19.27 25.58
N LYS A 579 -2.89 19.39 24.60
CA LYS A 579 -2.56 19.64 23.18
C LYS A 579 -1.57 20.81 23.00
N ASN A 580 -1.81 21.94 23.69
CA ASN A 580 -1.00 23.15 23.53
C ASN A 580 0.46 22.97 23.98
N SER A 581 0.72 22.17 25.01
CA SER A 581 2.08 21.82 25.42
C SER A 581 2.83 21.12 24.28
N PHE A 582 2.21 20.09 23.69
CA PHE A 582 2.82 19.38 22.57
C PHE A 582 3.06 20.29 21.35
N ILE A 583 2.11 21.22 21.04
CA ILE A 583 2.26 22.15 19.92
C ILE A 583 3.39 23.15 20.18
N ASN A 584 3.57 23.61 21.40
CA ASN A 584 4.71 24.50 21.73
C ASN A 584 6.03 23.75 21.56
N ASP A 585 6.15 22.50 22.08
CA ASP A 585 7.32 21.66 21.82
C ASP A 585 7.62 21.56 20.31
N MET A 586 6.59 21.40 19.46
CA MET A 586 6.78 21.28 18.01
C MET A 586 7.15 22.59 17.33
N LYS A 587 6.71 23.73 17.85
CA LYS A 587 7.16 25.04 17.39
C LYS A 587 8.62 25.29 17.74
N ASP A 588 9.05 24.93 18.96
CA ASP A 588 10.44 25.06 19.39
C ASP A 588 11.33 24.11 18.59
N TYR A 589 10.93 22.88 18.42
CA TYR A 589 11.61 21.93 17.54
C TYR A 589 11.71 22.43 16.08
N SER A 590 10.69 23.14 15.58
CA SER A 590 10.76 23.75 14.25
C SER A 590 11.77 24.89 14.15
N LYS A 591 12.02 25.66 15.25
CA LYS A 591 13.10 26.66 15.33
C LYS A 591 14.46 25.96 15.29
N GLU A 592 14.65 24.96 16.14
CA GLU A 592 15.89 24.18 16.22
C GLU A 592 16.28 23.59 14.85
N ILE A 593 15.34 22.92 14.15
CA ILE A 593 15.56 22.41 12.80
C ILE A 593 15.99 23.49 11.82
N VAL A 594 15.30 24.63 11.84
CA VAL A 594 15.61 25.73 10.90
C VAL A 594 16.98 26.30 11.20
N ASP A 595 17.35 26.46 12.46
CA ASP A 595 18.65 27.00 12.87
C ASP A 595 19.79 25.99 12.55
N GLU A 596 19.57 24.69 12.79
CA GLU A 596 20.53 23.65 12.41
C GLU A 596 20.77 23.65 10.89
N ILE A 597 19.70 23.71 10.09
CA ILE A 597 19.83 23.78 8.64
C ILE A 597 20.53 25.08 8.21
N LYS A 598 20.17 26.24 8.81
CA LYS A 598 20.83 27.54 8.50
C LYS A 598 22.32 27.51 8.76
N ASN A 599 22.76 26.90 9.83
CA ASN A 599 24.16 26.90 10.29
C ASN A 599 24.98 25.74 9.70
N SER A 600 24.36 24.76 9.04
CA SER A 600 25.07 23.63 8.43
C SER A 600 26.08 24.12 7.38
N GLN A 601 27.28 23.53 7.37
CA GLN A 601 28.34 23.79 6.38
C GLN A 601 28.27 22.88 5.16
N GLU A 602 27.36 21.92 5.17
CA GLU A 602 27.19 20.95 4.09
C GLU A 602 26.74 21.64 2.78
N LYS A 603 27.09 21.04 1.64
CA LYS A 603 26.80 21.57 0.31
C LYS A 603 26.00 20.54 -0.50
N PHE A 604 25.01 21.02 -1.22
CA PHE A 604 24.25 20.21 -2.18
C PHE A 604 24.88 20.34 -3.59
N LYS A 605 25.15 19.19 -4.22
CA LYS A 605 25.68 19.14 -5.60
C LYS A 605 24.55 18.75 -6.55
N HIS A 606 24.23 19.59 -7.51
CA HIS A 606 23.23 19.29 -8.52
C HIS A 606 23.82 18.32 -9.56
N ASP A 607 23.29 17.10 -9.63
CA ASP A 607 23.72 16.08 -10.62
C ASP A 607 23.27 16.41 -12.04
N ASN A 608 22.34 17.35 -12.19
CA ASN A 608 21.76 17.77 -13.46
C ASN A 608 22.29 19.12 -13.95
N ILE A 609 23.47 19.54 -13.45
CA ILE A 609 24.19 20.69 -13.98
C ILE A 609 24.60 20.39 -15.42
N THR A 610 24.33 21.33 -16.30
CA THR A 610 24.79 21.30 -17.69
C THR A 610 25.98 22.25 -17.89
N GLY A 611 26.73 22.08 -18.97
CA GLY A 611 27.74 23.05 -19.36
C GLY A 611 27.23 24.40 -19.84
N ASN A 612 25.88 24.54 -19.94
CA ASN A 612 25.26 25.80 -20.38
C ASN A 612 25.29 26.84 -19.27
N ARG A 613 25.62 28.09 -19.63
CA ARG A 613 25.56 29.26 -18.76
C ARG A 613 24.23 29.98 -18.92
N CYS A 614 23.75 30.54 -17.82
CA CYS A 614 22.56 31.37 -17.84
C CYS A 614 22.83 32.73 -18.54
N PRO A 615 22.06 33.14 -19.54
CA PRO A 615 22.30 34.38 -20.26
C PRO A 615 22.01 35.65 -19.41
N GLN A 616 21.38 35.51 -18.24
CA GLN A 616 21.04 36.63 -17.35
C GLN A 616 22.03 36.82 -16.20
N CYS A 617 22.60 35.76 -15.64
CA CYS A 617 23.45 35.85 -14.45
C CYS A 617 24.72 34.97 -14.52
N ASP A 618 25.02 34.41 -15.66
CA ASP A 618 26.21 33.56 -15.95
C ASP A 618 26.40 32.32 -15.05
N LYS A 619 25.49 32.04 -14.15
CA LYS A 619 25.51 30.77 -13.36
C LYS A 619 25.15 29.59 -14.23
N PHE A 620 25.58 28.39 -13.83
CA PHE A 620 25.24 27.17 -14.57
C PHE A 620 23.74 26.94 -14.66
N MET A 621 23.31 26.26 -15.73
CA MET A 621 21.93 25.84 -15.91
C MET A 621 21.74 24.36 -15.58
N LEU A 622 20.59 24.04 -15.00
CA LEU A 622 20.18 22.70 -14.63
C LEU A 622 19.21 22.15 -15.68
N GLU A 623 19.44 20.93 -16.15
CA GLU A 623 18.45 20.22 -16.96
C GLU A 623 17.36 19.62 -16.05
N VAL A 624 16.12 20.04 -16.22
CA VAL A 624 14.99 19.55 -15.43
C VAL A 624 13.89 18.99 -16.31
N ASN A 625 13.26 17.91 -15.86
CA ASN A 625 12.09 17.33 -16.51
C ASN A 625 10.83 18.05 -16.02
N SER A 626 10.02 18.54 -16.95
CA SER A 626 8.72 19.12 -16.68
C SER A 626 7.58 18.28 -17.26
N LYS A 627 6.33 18.58 -16.90
CA LYS A 627 5.15 17.95 -17.52
C LYS A 627 5.04 18.21 -19.03
N LYS A 628 5.73 19.23 -19.53
CA LYS A 628 5.69 19.65 -20.95
C LYS A 628 6.92 19.19 -21.75
N GLY A 629 7.95 18.67 -21.09
CA GLY A 629 9.23 18.26 -21.69
C GLY A 629 10.41 18.69 -20.84
N LYS A 630 11.62 18.58 -21.37
CA LYS A 630 12.85 19.00 -20.70
C LYS A 630 13.08 20.50 -20.85
N MET A 631 13.64 21.11 -19.82
CA MET A 631 14.01 22.52 -19.83
C MET A 631 15.32 22.75 -19.09
N LEU A 632 16.04 23.77 -19.49
CA LEU A 632 17.15 24.34 -18.75
C LEU A 632 16.60 25.42 -17.82
N VAL A 633 17.00 25.36 -16.56
CA VAL A 633 16.61 26.32 -15.53
C VAL A 633 17.88 26.87 -14.92
N CYS A 634 17.96 28.17 -14.71
CA CYS A 634 19.10 28.74 -14.01
C CYS A 634 19.27 28.09 -12.63
N GLN A 635 20.51 27.80 -12.26
CA GLN A 635 20.84 27.29 -10.94
C GLN A 635 20.38 28.25 -9.84
N ASP A 636 20.43 29.54 -10.14
CA ASP A 636 19.95 30.59 -9.25
C ASP A 636 18.42 30.76 -9.37
N ARG A 637 17.70 30.49 -8.27
CA ARG A 637 16.24 30.60 -8.21
C ARG A 637 15.77 32.04 -8.29
N GLU A 638 16.55 32.99 -7.81
CA GLU A 638 16.21 34.43 -7.86
C GLU A 638 16.28 34.97 -9.28
N CYS A 639 17.26 34.50 -10.05
CA CYS A 639 17.36 34.79 -11.48
C CYS A 639 16.16 34.26 -12.27
N GLY A 640 15.68 33.06 -11.94
CA GLY A 640 14.49 32.44 -12.49
C GLY A 640 14.48 32.14 -14.00
N TYR A 641 15.58 32.38 -14.73
CA TYR A 641 15.66 32.14 -16.18
C TYR A 641 15.39 30.66 -16.52
N ARG A 642 14.60 30.45 -17.58
CA ARG A 642 14.20 29.10 -18.04
C ARG A 642 14.19 29.05 -19.56
N LYS A 643 14.75 27.98 -20.15
CA LYS A 643 14.70 27.69 -21.58
C LYS A 643 14.17 26.26 -21.81
N SER A 644 13.15 26.10 -22.63
CA SER A 644 12.66 24.77 -23.00
C SER A 644 13.59 24.16 -24.04
N ILE A 645 14.08 22.93 -23.82
CA ILE A 645 14.96 22.19 -24.74
C ILE A 645 14.25 21.01 -25.42
N SER A 646 13.09 20.63 -24.92
CA SER A 646 12.23 19.65 -25.57
C SER A 646 10.76 19.85 -25.24
N LYS A 647 9.89 19.22 -26.02
CA LYS A 647 8.43 19.28 -25.83
C LYS A 647 7.81 17.88 -25.96
N ILE A 648 7.11 17.42 -24.95
CA ILE A 648 6.29 16.19 -25.05
C ILE A 648 5.13 16.46 -26.00
N THR A 649 5.00 15.62 -27.02
CA THR A 649 3.99 15.75 -28.07
C THR A 649 2.96 14.62 -27.99
N ASN A 650 1.89 14.73 -28.79
CA ASN A 650 0.93 13.63 -28.98
C ASN A 650 1.38 12.60 -30.03
N ALA A 651 2.55 12.81 -30.66
CA ALA A 651 3.14 11.83 -31.57
C ALA A 651 3.46 10.52 -30.81
N ARG A 652 3.07 9.40 -31.41
CA ARG A 652 3.27 8.06 -30.82
C ARG A 652 4.48 7.38 -31.42
N CYS A 653 5.27 6.74 -30.59
CA CYS A 653 6.38 5.92 -31.01
C CYS A 653 5.90 4.69 -31.77
N PRO A 654 6.46 4.36 -32.96
CA PRO A 654 6.05 3.17 -33.71
C PRO A 654 6.36 1.86 -32.97
N ASN A 655 7.39 1.84 -32.12
CA ASN A 655 7.84 0.62 -31.41
C ASN A 655 7.03 0.33 -30.14
N CYS A 656 6.75 1.36 -29.31
CA CYS A 656 6.15 1.16 -27.99
C CYS A 656 4.85 1.95 -27.78
N HIS A 657 4.37 2.67 -28.78
CA HIS A 657 3.13 3.47 -28.79
C HIS A 657 3.04 4.57 -27.71
N LYS A 658 4.11 4.84 -26.97
CA LYS A 658 4.17 5.92 -25.98
C LYS A 658 4.35 7.26 -26.68
N LYS A 659 3.95 8.36 -25.99
CA LYS A 659 4.18 9.72 -26.48
C LYS A 659 5.67 10.00 -26.66
N MET A 660 6.03 10.64 -27.76
CA MET A 660 7.40 11.04 -28.05
C MET A 660 7.67 12.48 -27.67
N GLU A 661 8.92 12.74 -27.33
CA GLU A 661 9.46 14.05 -27.01
C GLU A 661 10.14 14.66 -28.24
N LEU A 662 9.79 15.87 -28.59
CA LEU A 662 10.41 16.62 -29.69
C LEU A 662 11.56 17.45 -29.10
N CYS A 663 12.79 17.15 -29.52
CA CYS A 663 14.02 17.77 -29.09
C CYS A 663 14.67 18.54 -30.22
N GLY A 664 15.46 19.58 -29.89
CA GLY A 664 16.24 20.38 -30.84
C GLY A 664 15.49 21.61 -31.36
N GLU A 665 16.21 22.44 -32.15
CA GLU A 665 15.72 23.70 -32.71
C GLU A 665 15.80 23.67 -34.25
N GLY A 666 15.01 24.49 -34.92
CA GLY A 666 15.03 24.62 -36.38
C GLY A 666 14.70 23.30 -37.12
N GLU A 667 15.44 23.06 -38.22
CA GLU A 667 15.29 21.87 -39.05
C GLU A 667 15.90 20.61 -38.44
N GLY A 668 16.75 20.75 -37.40
CA GLY A 668 17.37 19.64 -36.66
C GLY A 668 16.45 18.96 -35.63
N LYS A 669 15.15 19.28 -35.59
CA LYS A 669 14.21 18.69 -34.64
C LYS A 669 14.07 17.18 -34.82
N ILE A 670 14.22 16.45 -33.71
CA ILE A 670 14.07 15.01 -33.65
C ILE A 670 13.02 14.59 -32.61
N PHE A 671 12.24 13.57 -32.94
CA PHE A 671 11.43 12.87 -31.96
C PHE A 671 12.29 11.83 -31.25
N VAL A 672 12.22 11.81 -29.93
CA VAL A 672 12.89 10.85 -29.08
C VAL A 672 11.86 10.13 -28.21
N CYS A 673 11.95 8.82 -28.14
CA CYS A 673 11.12 8.00 -27.25
C CYS A 673 11.95 7.42 -26.10
N ARG A 674 11.32 7.20 -24.96
CA ARG A 674 11.96 6.54 -23.79
C ARG A 674 12.44 5.10 -24.07
N CYS A 675 11.91 4.44 -25.13
CA CYS A 675 12.38 3.12 -25.56
C CYS A 675 13.66 3.15 -26.41
N GLY A 676 14.29 4.34 -26.60
CA GLY A 676 15.48 4.53 -27.43
C GLY A 676 15.19 4.88 -28.89
N TYR A 677 13.97 4.79 -29.36
CA TYR A 677 13.60 5.17 -30.74
C TYR A 677 13.79 6.66 -30.97
N LYS A 678 14.43 7.01 -32.09
CA LYS A 678 14.68 8.39 -32.55
C LYS A 678 14.26 8.53 -34.01
N GLU A 679 13.59 9.66 -34.36
CA GLU A 679 13.16 9.94 -35.73
C GLU A 679 13.20 11.45 -35.99
N LYS A 680 13.77 11.87 -37.13
CA LYS A 680 13.76 13.29 -37.54
C LYS A 680 12.32 13.75 -37.78
N LEU A 681 12.00 15.01 -37.45
CA LEU A 681 10.66 15.59 -37.65
C LEU A 681 10.22 15.49 -39.11
N SER A 682 11.14 15.69 -40.07
CA SER A 682 10.88 15.55 -41.51
C SER A 682 10.47 14.11 -41.88
N SER A 683 11.16 13.11 -41.32
CA SER A 683 10.85 11.69 -41.56
C SER A 683 9.50 11.30 -40.95
N PHE A 684 9.23 11.75 -39.72
CA PHE A 684 7.95 11.58 -39.06
C PHE A 684 6.80 12.15 -39.90
N ASN A 685 6.96 13.37 -40.41
CA ASN A 685 5.93 14.02 -41.25
C ASN A 685 5.71 13.25 -42.58
N LYS A 686 6.80 12.74 -43.19
CA LYS A 686 6.70 11.87 -44.39
C LYS A 686 5.94 10.56 -44.08
N ARG A 687 6.25 9.92 -42.95
CA ARG A 687 5.56 8.70 -42.53
C ARG A 687 4.08 8.98 -42.26
N LYS A 688 3.79 10.05 -41.54
CA LYS A 688 2.40 10.42 -41.22
C LYS A 688 1.57 10.76 -42.47
N LYS A 689 2.17 11.41 -43.47
CA LYS A 689 1.54 11.64 -44.80
C LYS A 689 1.26 10.32 -45.50
N LYS A 690 2.17 9.34 -45.43
CA LYS A 690 1.93 7.99 -46.01
C LYS A 690 0.84 7.21 -45.26
N GLU A 691 0.71 7.40 -43.95
CA GLU A 691 -0.34 6.76 -43.14
C GLU A 691 -1.73 7.44 -43.35
N THR A 692 -1.77 8.75 -43.59
CA THR A 692 -3.02 9.47 -43.89
C THR A 692 -3.53 9.20 -45.33
N ASN A 693 -2.69 8.72 -46.21
CA ASN A 693 -3.11 8.25 -47.54
C ASN A 693 -3.72 6.81 -47.54
N LYS A 694 -3.69 6.11 -46.39
CA LYS A 694 -4.54 4.95 -46.14
C LYS A 694 -5.87 5.46 -45.60
N ALA A 695 -6.98 5.07 -46.25
CA ALA A 695 -8.35 5.52 -45.99
C ALA A 695 -8.64 5.97 -44.54
N SER A 696 -9.12 7.20 -44.35
CA SER A 696 -9.42 7.70 -43.02
C SER A 696 -10.62 6.98 -42.41
N LYS A 697 -10.75 6.95 -41.07
CA LYS A 697 -11.98 6.43 -40.43
C LYS A 697 -13.26 7.11 -40.95
N LYS A 698 -13.15 8.33 -41.44
CA LYS A 698 -14.23 9.08 -42.07
C LYS A 698 -14.58 8.52 -43.43
N ASP A 699 -13.58 8.13 -44.21
CA ASP A 699 -13.77 7.52 -45.53
C ASP A 699 -14.32 6.10 -45.41
N VAL A 700 -13.83 5.32 -44.43
CA VAL A 700 -14.38 4.00 -44.10
C VAL A 700 -15.82 4.12 -43.60
N SER A 701 -16.14 5.13 -42.76
CA SER A 701 -17.51 5.33 -42.27
C SER A 701 -18.44 5.88 -43.37
N LYS A 702 -17.91 6.62 -44.35
CA LYS A 702 -18.64 7.10 -45.49
C LYS A 702 -18.92 5.93 -46.46
N TYR A 703 -17.92 5.09 -46.73
CA TYR A 703 -18.05 3.85 -47.49
C TYR A 703 -19.04 2.86 -46.88
N ILE A 704 -19.01 2.66 -45.57
CA ILE A 704 -19.96 1.83 -44.84
C ILE A 704 -21.38 2.43 -44.88
N LYS A 705 -21.52 3.75 -44.83
CA LYS A 705 -22.82 4.44 -44.99
C LYS A 705 -23.34 4.34 -46.40
N GLU A 706 -22.47 4.42 -47.40
CA GLU A 706 -22.84 4.23 -48.83
C GLU A 706 -23.21 2.78 -49.10
N GLN A 707 -22.48 1.80 -48.56
CA GLN A 707 -22.87 0.38 -48.65
C GLN A 707 -24.18 0.04 -47.93
N LYS A 708 -24.48 0.74 -46.80
CA LYS A 708 -25.79 0.59 -46.14
C LYS A 708 -26.91 1.20 -46.96
N LYS A 709 -26.68 2.33 -47.65
CA LYS A 709 -27.66 2.94 -48.52
C LYS A 709 -27.94 2.07 -49.79
N SER A 710 -26.94 1.37 -50.32
CA SER A 710 -27.13 0.45 -51.45
C SER A 710 -27.73 -0.90 -51.04
N LYS A 711 -27.86 -1.19 -49.73
CA LYS A 711 -28.58 -2.37 -49.23
C LYS A 711 -30.02 -2.08 -48.88
N ASP A 712 -30.45 -0.83 -48.88
CA ASP A 712 -31.84 -0.41 -48.64
C ASP A 712 -32.68 -0.24 -49.91
N GLU A 713 -32.17 -0.62 -51.10
CA GLU A 713 -33.00 -0.84 -52.26
C GLU A 713 -33.63 -2.24 -52.19
N PRO A 714 -34.96 -2.38 -52.29
CA PRO A 714 -35.64 -3.63 -52.05
C PRO A 714 -35.33 -4.64 -53.16
N PHE A 715 -34.51 -5.62 -52.83
CA PHE A 715 -34.25 -6.76 -53.66
C PHE A 715 -35.50 -7.67 -53.63
N ASN A 716 -36.25 -7.64 -54.74
CA ASN A 716 -37.33 -8.56 -55.10
C ASN A 716 -38.73 -8.30 -54.47
N ASN A 717 -39.50 -7.47 -55.14
CA ASN A 717 -40.91 -7.20 -54.89
C ASN A 717 -41.84 -8.44 -54.95
N ALA A 718 -41.42 -9.55 -55.53
CA ALA A 718 -42.20 -10.78 -55.67
C ALA A 718 -42.29 -11.61 -54.39
N LEU A 719 -41.21 -11.62 -53.56
CA LEU A 719 -41.21 -12.36 -52.30
C LEU A 719 -41.96 -11.61 -51.17
N ALA A 720 -41.90 -10.29 -51.18
CA ALA A 720 -42.65 -9.44 -50.26
C ALA A 720 -44.16 -9.47 -50.50
N GLN A 721 -44.59 -9.55 -51.77
CA GLN A 721 -46.01 -9.74 -52.13
C GLN A 721 -46.53 -11.16 -51.85
N ALA A 722 -45.68 -12.18 -51.88
CA ALA A 722 -46.04 -13.55 -51.53
C ALA A 722 -46.20 -13.69 -49.98
N LEU A 723 -45.36 -13.05 -49.20
CA LEU A 723 -45.44 -13.05 -47.71
C LEU A 723 -46.59 -12.24 -47.17
N SER A 724 -46.98 -11.14 -47.81
CA SER A 724 -48.15 -10.37 -47.42
C SER A 724 -49.47 -11.10 -47.69
N LYS A 725 -49.54 -11.99 -48.70
CA LYS A 725 -50.70 -12.86 -48.98
C LYS A 725 -50.84 -14.06 -48.02
N LEU A 726 -49.77 -14.43 -47.32
CA LEU A 726 -49.78 -15.53 -46.36
C LEU A 726 -50.23 -15.10 -44.92
N ASN A 727 -50.15 -13.81 -44.63
CA ASN A 727 -50.57 -13.29 -43.30
C ASN A 727 -52.04 -12.90 -43.16
N LEU A 728 -52.86 -13.12 -44.20
CA LEU A 728 -54.28 -12.85 -44.18
C LEU A 728 -55.20 -14.08 -43.94
N LYS A 729 -54.59 -15.24 -43.56
CA LYS A 729 -55.37 -16.43 -43.17
C LYS A 729 -54.99 -16.98 -41.82
N LYS A 730 -55.07 -16.16 -40.79
CA LYS A 730 -55.14 -16.62 -39.42
C LYS A 730 -55.84 -15.53 -38.57
N ASN A 731 -57.12 -15.42 -38.74
CA ASN A 731 -58.12 -14.97 -37.75
C ASN A 731 -59.48 -15.44 -38.21
N ASN A 732 -59.85 -16.60 -37.74
CA ASN A 732 -61.17 -17.03 -37.33
C ASN A 732 -61.00 -18.20 -36.39
#